data_a94d7a2fb5e3b230f07be9630dbb4861
#
_entry.id   a94d7a2fb5e3b230f07be9630dbb4861
#
_cell.length_a   1.000
_cell.length_b   1.000
_cell.length_c   1.000
_cell.angle_alpha   90.00
_cell.angle_beta   90.00
_cell.angle_gamma   90.00
#
_symmetry.space_group_name_H-M   'P 1'
#
loop_
_entity.id
_entity.type
_entity.pdbx_description
1 polymer ?
#
loop_
_entity_poly.entity_id
_entity_poly.type
_entity_poly.pdbx_seq_one_letter_code
_entity_poly.pdbx_strand_id
1 'polypeptide(L)'
;MFARIACSPSGKGVRQVQPIAIRGARVHNLKGVDCDLPRNSLVVITGPSGSGKSSLAFDTLYAEGQRRYVESLSAYARQFLDQLEKPDVDSVSGLSPAIAIEQRTTSSHPRSTVGTVTEIYDHLRVLFAGVGRPHCPRCGEPVTARTAAEIADAILETAGEAPVSVLAPVARGRKGAFRKELDALRAAGYHRVRVDGSAFDLDEAVPLDPRRNHRIEVLVDRLAARPASRRRLIASLERALDLAQGVVLVTIAGEERLHSRTLACARCDVSVAELSPRAFSFNSAYGACPACQGLGWRWRVDADKVIPDAQRPLGDGAIHPWQSHGSAAVREALEDVAARHGFSLDQPLAALPRPGRRALLTGDSQFQGILPHLMGRAEKMLALADGPEPDREAFENLRPYLSETECASCHGARLRPESLAVRLGGRSIADYARLTIAEAAPALRAIPFADRERPVADRILPDVIERLGFLERVGVGYLTLDRSTPTLSAGEAHRVRLAGQIGARLQGIVYVLDEPSVGLHQRDNERLLGTLMAIRDLGNTVVVVEHDAQTIRAADYVVDLGEGAGRQGGTVMYQGPPATLNGSLTGRYLRGELRVPVPSARRAGTGTLRILGAREHNLRGIDVTIPLGTLTVVSGVSGSGKSTLVDDILFRALAAGLGRKTAAPGRHQALEGASAVEDVVAIDQRPIGRTPRSNPATYTGALGAIREMFSLVPEARARGYRSGRFSFNVKGGRCEACQGDGVRPIRMHFLPDAHVRCDACKGRRYNRETLEVLYHGRTIADVLDLTVDEAENVLGAHPRLRRLLATLSAVGLGYLRLGQSAVTLSGGEAQRVKLARELGRRDTGRTVYILDEPTTGLHVDDVARLLQVLSRLVDAGNTVVAVEHNLDVIKSADYVIDLGPEAGAGGGRVVACGTPEAVARSRRSHTARYLRAVLRGDPAEGAA
;
A
#
# COMPACT_ATOMS: atom_id res chain seq x y z
N MET A 1 -68.27 25.27 19.77
CA MET A 1 -67.95 26.48 18.97
C MET A 1 -66.43 26.63 19.04
N PHE A 2 -65.61 25.86 18.27
CA PHE A 2 -64.20 25.90 18.23
C PHE A 2 -63.76 26.46 16.86
N ALA A 3 -63.22 27.68 16.89
CA ALA A 3 -62.71 28.35 15.71
C ALA A 3 -61.33 27.76 15.38
N ARG A 4 -61.18 27.21 14.20
CA ARG A 4 -59.87 26.80 13.61
C ARG A 4 -59.07 28.06 13.26
N ILE A 5 -57.97 28.25 13.95
CA ILE A 5 -56.92 29.16 13.57
C ILE A 5 -56.02 28.42 12.54
N ALA A 6 -56.14 28.84 11.28
CA ALA A 6 -55.24 28.41 10.20
C ALA A 6 -53.93 29.14 10.38
N CYS A 7 -52.86 28.43 10.81
CA CYS A 7 -51.48 28.93 10.70
C CYS A 7 -51.01 28.79 9.26
N SER A 8 -50.78 29.91 8.58
CA SER A 8 -50.05 30.01 7.34
C SER A 8 -48.59 29.64 7.63
N PRO A 9 -47.94 28.78 6.84
CA PRO A 9 -46.50 28.60 6.97
C PRO A 9 -45.80 29.83 6.41
N SER A 10 -45.27 30.66 7.31
CA SER A 10 -44.32 31.70 6.95
C SER A 10 -43.11 31.07 6.25
N GLY A 11 -42.96 31.34 4.96
CA GLY A 11 -41.80 30.94 4.18
C GLY A 11 -40.52 31.48 4.81
N LYS A 12 -39.79 30.59 5.51
CA LYS A 12 -38.38 30.85 5.76
C LYS A 12 -37.72 30.78 4.39
N GLY A 13 -37.30 31.94 3.85
CA GLY A 13 -36.50 32.02 2.64
C GLY A 13 -35.30 31.09 2.79
N VAL A 14 -35.27 30.02 1.98
CA VAL A 14 -34.10 29.21 1.80
C VAL A 14 -33.03 30.15 1.25
N ARG A 15 -32.06 30.51 2.10
CA ARG A 15 -30.84 31.20 1.61
C ARG A 15 -30.28 30.32 0.53
N GLN A 16 -30.40 30.72 -0.74
CA GLN A 16 -29.74 30.06 -1.85
C GLN A 16 -28.24 30.05 -1.54
N VAL A 17 -27.72 28.85 -1.26
CA VAL A 17 -26.31 28.66 -1.01
C VAL A 17 -25.60 29.00 -2.33
N GLN A 18 -24.73 30.01 -2.35
CA GLN A 18 -24.01 30.41 -3.56
C GLN A 18 -23.21 29.23 -4.09
N PRO A 19 -23.27 28.91 -5.40
CA PRO A 19 -22.48 27.83 -6.00
C PRO A 19 -20.98 28.16 -5.94
N ILE A 20 -20.15 27.14 -6.11
CA ILE A 20 -18.74 27.32 -6.39
C ILE A 20 -18.63 27.74 -7.85
N ALA A 21 -18.27 28.99 -8.08
CA ALA A 21 -18.16 29.55 -9.43
C ALA A 21 -16.68 29.62 -9.85
N ILE A 22 -16.33 28.91 -10.91
CA ILE A 22 -15.02 28.92 -11.56
C ILE A 22 -15.15 29.77 -12.81
N ARG A 23 -14.22 30.72 -13.04
CA ARG A 23 -14.21 31.60 -14.22
C ARG A 23 -12.84 31.62 -14.87
N GLY A 24 -12.80 31.39 -16.17
CA GLY A 24 -11.62 31.51 -17.00
C GLY A 24 -10.50 30.52 -16.67
N ALA A 25 -10.80 29.27 -16.34
CA ALA A 25 -9.77 28.27 -16.05
C ALA A 25 -8.99 27.88 -17.32
N ARG A 26 -7.63 28.03 -17.29
CA ARG A 26 -6.72 27.78 -18.44
C ARG A 26 -5.60 26.80 -18.11
N VAL A 27 -5.71 26.06 -17.01
CA VAL A 27 -4.68 25.10 -16.60
C VAL A 27 -4.58 23.98 -17.63
N HIS A 28 -3.36 23.66 -18.06
CA HIS A 28 -3.02 22.63 -19.04
C HIS A 28 -3.75 22.82 -20.40
N ASN A 29 -4.77 22.02 -20.67
CA ASN A 29 -5.53 22.07 -21.93
C ASN A 29 -6.88 22.77 -21.81
N LEU A 30 -7.23 23.32 -20.66
CA LEU A 30 -8.47 24.06 -20.46
C LEU A 30 -8.47 25.35 -21.26
N LYS A 31 -9.60 25.68 -21.88
CA LYS A 31 -9.75 26.81 -22.83
C LYS A 31 -10.57 27.96 -22.23
N GLY A 32 -10.21 28.43 -21.03
CA GLY A 32 -10.98 29.51 -20.39
C GLY A 32 -12.33 29.00 -19.88
N VAL A 33 -12.32 27.89 -19.15
CA VAL A 33 -13.53 27.21 -18.68
C VAL A 33 -14.25 28.03 -17.61
N ASP A 34 -15.55 28.26 -17.85
CA ASP A 34 -16.49 28.79 -16.86
C ASP A 34 -17.45 27.69 -16.43
N CYS A 35 -17.57 27.48 -15.10
CA CYS A 35 -18.51 26.49 -14.61
C CYS A 35 -19.00 26.83 -13.19
N ASP A 36 -20.26 26.48 -12.90
CA ASP A 36 -20.92 26.69 -11.62
C ASP A 36 -21.27 25.33 -11.00
N LEU A 37 -20.62 25.00 -9.87
CA LEU A 37 -20.83 23.74 -9.17
C LEU A 37 -21.77 23.99 -7.96
N PRO A 38 -22.90 23.27 -7.87
CA PRO A 38 -23.79 23.42 -6.72
C PRO A 38 -23.09 22.89 -5.45
N ARG A 39 -23.28 23.58 -4.33
CA ARG A 39 -22.76 23.15 -3.04
C ARG A 39 -23.69 22.08 -2.43
N ASN A 40 -23.12 21.30 -1.49
CA ASN A 40 -23.83 20.21 -0.81
C ASN A 40 -24.44 19.19 -1.79
N SER A 41 -23.71 18.90 -2.84
CA SER A 41 -24.16 18.05 -3.95
C SER A 41 -23.07 17.06 -4.33
N LEU A 42 -23.47 15.95 -4.94
CA LEU A 42 -22.57 15.04 -5.63
C LEU A 42 -22.41 15.53 -7.07
N VAL A 43 -21.27 16.09 -7.39
CA VAL A 43 -20.91 16.63 -8.71
C VAL A 43 -19.99 15.64 -9.41
N VAL A 44 -20.34 15.20 -10.61
CA VAL A 44 -19.48 14.33 -11.42
C VAL A 44 -18.90 15.13 -12.57
N ILE A 45 -17.56 15.12 -12.69
CA ILE A 45 -16.82 15.66 -13.84
C ILE A 45 -16.45 14.49 -14.74
N THR A 46 -16.97 14.48 -15.96
CA THR A 46 -16.81 13.39 -16.93
C THR A 46 -16.33 13.88 -18.29
N GLY A 47 -16.15 12.97 -19.25
CA GLY A 47 -15.70 13.23 -20.63
C GLY A 47 -14.60 12.30 -21.09
N PRO A 48 -14.16 12.33 -22.36
CA PRO A 48 -13.09 11.50 -22.91
C PRO A 48 -11.79 11.58 -22.14
N SER A 49 -10.94 10.55 -22.25
CA SER A 49 -9.59 10.58 -21.64
C SER A 49 -8.79 11.74 -22.23
N GLY A 50 -8.10 12.52 -21.39
CA GLY A 50 -7.36 13.71 -21.83
C GLY A 50 -8.21 14.95 -22.15
N SER A 51 -9.53 14.99 -21.82
CA SER A 51 -10.40 16.16 -22.04
C SER A 51 -10.19 17.30 -21.05
N GLY A 52 -9.39 17.12 -19.99
CA GLY A 52 -9.09 18.16 -18.99
C GLY A 52 -9.83 18.00 -17.65
N LYS A 53 -10.47 16.86 -17.39
CA LYS A 53 -11.18 16.56 -16.13
C LYS A 53 -10.36 16.78 -14.87
N SER A 54 -9.19 16.15 -14.82
CA SER A 54 -8.29 16.25 -13.67
C SER A 54 -7.73 17.67 -13.55
N SER A 55 -7.49 18.36 -14.69
CA SER A 55 -7.05 19.76 -14.71
C SER A 55 -8.09 20.70 -14.09
N LEU A 56 -9.39 20.43 -14.30
CA LEU A 56 -10.47 21.22 -13.67
C LEU A 56 -10.64 20.86 -12.20
N ALA A 57 -10.68 19.56 -11.87
CA ALA A 57 -10.96 19.07 -10.50
C ALA A 57 -9.79 19.28 -9.55
N PHE A 58 -8.56 18.87 -9.96
CA PHE A 58 -7.40 18.86 -9.08
C PHE A 58 -6.51 20.09 -9.27
N ASP A 59 -6.09 20.36 -10.50
CA ASP A 59 -5.12 21.43 -10.78
C ASP A 59 -5.76 22.83 -10.72
N THR A 60 -7.11 22.93 -10.73
CA THR A 60 -7.84 24.21 -10.60
C THR A 60 -8.60 24.28 -9.27
N LEU A 61 -9.65 23.47 -9.10
CA LEU A 61 -10.56 23.58 -7.95
C LEU A 61 -9.86 23.25 -6.64
N TYR A 62 -9.22 22.07 -6.56
CA TYR A 62 -8.53 21.62 -5.35
C TYR A 62 -7.30 22.49 -5.06
N ALA A 63 -6.47 22.78 -6.07
CA ALA A 63 -5.26 23.57 -5.91
C ALA A 63 -5.58 24.97 -5.35
N GLU A 64 -6.64 25.63 -5.84
CA GLU A 64 -7.07 26.94 -5.32
C GLU A 64 -7.66 26.81 -3.90
N GLY A 65 -8.41 25.75 -3.60
CA GLY A 65 -8.94 25.48 -2.27
C GLY A 65 -7.84 25.28 -1.24
N GLN A 66 -6.83 24.48 -1.58
CA GLN A 66 -5.67 24.25 -0.74
C GLN A 66 -4.82 25.51 -0.57
N ARG A 67 -4.58 26.27 -1.64
CA ARG A 67 -3.85 27.53 -1.60
C ARG A 67 -4.49 28.50 -0.61
N ARG A 68 -5.80 28.70 -0.66
CA ARG A 68 -6.55 29.58 0.26
C ARG A 68 -6.49 29.08 1.71
N TYR A 69 -6.58 27.76 1.90
CA TYR A 69 -6.44 27.19 3.23
C TYR A 69 -5.05 27.49 3.81
N VAL A 70 -3.97 27.27 3.03
CA VAL A 70 -2.59 27.56 3.44
C VAL A 70 -2.40 29.07 3.72
N GLU A 71 -2.99 29.95 2.90
CA GLU A 71 -2.94 31.40 3.13
C GLU A 71 -3.63 31.84 4.44
N SER A 72 -4.63 31.08 4.89
CA SER A 72 -5.30 31.35 6.18
C SER A 72 -4.47 30.96 7.40
N LEU A 73 -3.39 30.17 7.23
CA LEU A 73 -2.52 29.73 8.31
C LEU A 73 -1.54 30.84 8.75
N SER A 74 -0.94 30.69 9.93
CA SER A 74 0.05 31.63 10.44
C SER A 74 1.29 31.70 9.51
N ALA A 75 2.00 32.85 9.54
CA ALA A 75 3.21 33.05 8.75
C ALA A 75 4.29 31.97 9.02
N TYR A 76 4.36 31.46 10.25
CA TYR A 76 5.24 30.37 10.64
C TYR A 76 4.85 29.04 9.97
N ALA A 77 3.56 28.69 9.99
CA ALA A 77 3.07 27.47 9.34
C ALA A 77 3.25 27.54 7.80
N ARG A 78 3.10 28.74 7.20
CA ARG A 78 3.32 28.95 5.75
C ARG A 78 4.76 28.72 5.30
N GLN A 79 5.77 28.92 6.17
CA GLN A 79 7.17 28.63 5.85
C GLN A 79 7.46 27.15 5.63
N PHE A 80 6.62 26.25 6.18
CA PHE A 80 6.74 24.81 6.03
C PHE A 80 5.85 24.21 4.94
N LEU A 81 4.93 25.00 4.38
CA LEU A 81 3.91 24.59 3.42
C LEU A 81 4.11 25.30 2.08
N ASP A 82 5.31 25.24 1.50
CA ASP A 82 5.74 26.03 0.35
C ASP A 82 4.72 26.15 -0.79
N GLN A 83 4.59 27.39 -1.24
CA GLN A 83 4.16 27.96 -2.52
C GLN A 83 3.56 26.97 -3.54
N LEU A 84 2.31 26.60 -3.30
CA LEU A 84 1.47 26.09 -4.37
C LEU A 84 1.36 27.19 -5.44
N GLU A 85 1.80 26.91 -6.65
CA GLU A 85 1.62 27.81 -7.78
C GLU A 85 0.13 28.14 -7.90
N LYS A 86 -0.20 29.43 -8.03
CA LYS A 86 -1.57 29.84 -8.28
C LYS A 86 -2.04 29.24 -9.61
N PRO A 87 -3.15 28.48 -9.64
CA PRO A 87 -3.68 27.97 -10.89
C PRO A 87 -4.01 29.10 -11.85
N ASP A 88 -3.83 28.87 -13.15
CA ASP A 88 -4.21 29.80 -14.21
C ASP A 88 -5.73 29.84 -14.34
N VAL A 89 -6.35 30.71 -13.53
CA VAL A 89 -7.79 30.91 -13.45
C VAL A 89 -8.07 32.38 -13.10
N ASP A 90 -9.08 32.96 -13.74
CA ASP A 90 -9.44 34.34 -13.47
C ASP A 90 -9.98 34.50 -12.03
N SER A 91 -10.92 33.66 -11.64
CA SER A 91 -11.44 33.62 -10.26
C SER A 91 -12.12 32.30 -9.91
N VAL A 92 -12.07 31.95 -8.63
CA VAL A 92 -12.90 30.89 -8.02
C VAL A 92 -13.60 31.48 -6.80
N SER A 93 -14.93 31.51 -6.77
CA SER A 93 -15.71 32.03 -5.65
C SER A 93 -16.56 30.92 -5.01
N GLY A 94 -17.04 31.15 -3.77
CA GLY A 94 -17.85 30.17 -3.05
C GLY A 94 -17.12 28.92 -2.59
N LEU A 95 -15.78 28.86 -2.67
CA LEU A 95 -14.98 27.67 -2.36
C LEU A 95 -14.80 27.51 -0.84
N SER A 96 -15.11 26.32 -0.33
CA SER A 96 -14.78 25.86 1.03
C SER A 96 -13.42 25.17 1.04
N PRO A 97 -12.83 24.88 2.23
CA PRO A 97 -11.64 24.04 2.31
C PRO A 97 -11.81 22.75 1.50
N ALA A 98 -10.79 22.39 0.75
CA ALA A 98 -10.83 21.24 -0.15
C ALA A 98 -9.89 20.12 0.30
N ILE A 99 -10.33 18.88 0.19
CA ILE A 99 -9.55 17.66 0.43
C ILE A 99 -9.55 16.84 -0.85
N ALA A 100 -8.35 16.46 -1.32
CA ALA A 100 -8.21 15.58 -2.48
C ALA A 100 -7.86 14.15 -2.07
N ILE A 101 -8.41 13.19 -2.81
CA ILE A 101 -8.08 11.78 -2.70
C ILE A 101 -7.70 11.29 -4.10
N GLU A 102 -6.38 11.32 -4.37
CA GLU A 102 -5.80 10.92 -5.65
C GLU A 102 -5.39 9.45 -5.66
N GLN A 103 -5.33 8.85 -6.85
CA GLN A 103 -4.84 7.47 -7.03
C GLN A 103 -3.32 7.32 -6.80
N ARG A 104 -2.54 8.37 -7.07
CA ARG A 104 -1.07 8.30 -7.25
C ARG A 104 -0.25 8.14 -5.98
N THR A 105 -0.77 8.41 -4.80
CA THR A 105 -0.01 8.40 -3.55
C THR A 105 -0.24 7.15 -2.73
N THR A 106 0.32 6.01 -3.13
CA THR A 106 0.54 4.92 -2.19
C THR A 106 1.71 5.29 -1.30
N SER A 107 1.49 5.38 0.01
CA SER A 107 2.58 5.51 0.96
C SER A 107 3.53 4.32 0.76
N SER A 108 4.73 4.59 0.29
CA SER A 108 5.77 3.57 0.14
C SER A 108 6.44 3.22 1.48
N HIS A 109 5.97 3.81 2.58
CA HIS A 109 6.57 3.62 3.88
C HIS A 109 6.27 2.20 4.41
N PRO A 110 7.28 1.36 4.68
CA PRO A 110 7.09 -0.06 5.01
C PRO A 110 6.38 -0.29 6.35
N ARG A 111 6.29 0.72 7.22
CA ARG A 111 5.57 0.65 8.49
C ARG A 111 4.11 1.07 8.40
N SER A 112 3.66 1.63 7.27
CA SER A 112 2.26 2.02 7.10
C SER A 112 1.36 0.79 6.96
N THR A 113 0.27 0.76 7.71
CA THR A 113 -0.74 -0.31 7.68
C THR A 113 -2.14 0.27 7.48
N VAL A 114 -3.11 -0.57 7.13
CA VAL A 114 -4.52 -0.16 7.06
C VAL A 114 -4.94 0.54 8.35
N GLY A 115 -4.63 -0.06 9.52
CA GLY A 115 -4.98 0.49 10.82
C GLY A 115 -4.34 1.85 11.12
N THR A 116 -3.11 2.11 10.65
CA THR A 116 -2.44 3.40 10.87
C THR A 116 -2.94 4.50 9.93
N VAL A 117 -3.20 4.17 8.66
CA VAL A 117 -3.70 5.14 7.68
C VAL A 117 -5.13 5.57 8.01
N THR A 118 -5.92 4.71 8.63
CA THR A 118 -7.29 4.98 9.06
C THR A 118 -7.39 5.50 10.49
N GLU A 119 -6.25 5.70 11.17
CA GLU A 119 -6.14 6.13 12.57
C GLU A 119 -6.79 5.14 13.59
N ILE A 120 -7.36 4.04 13.14
CA ILE A 120 -7.95 3.02 14.01
C ILE A 120 -6.92 2.47 14.99
N TYR A 121 -5.69 2.24 14.52
CA TYR A 121 -4.62 1.73 15.36
C TYR A 121 -4.22 2.75 16.45
N ASP A 122 -4.29 4.05 16.16
CA ASP A 122 -3.99 5.09 17.14
C ASP A 122 -5.04 5.15 18.25
N HIS A 123 -6.30 4.98 17.92
CA HIS A 123 -7.38 4.83 18.91
C HIS A 123 -7.22 3.56 19.74
N LEU A 124 -6.85 2.42 19.12
CA LEU A 124 -6.58 1.18 19.85
C LEU A 124 -5.41 1.35 20.82
N ARG A 125 -4.35 2.07 20.45
CA ARG A 125 -3.22 2.38 21.34
C ARG A 125 -3.66 3.14 22.58
N VAL A 126 -4.53 4.12 22.44
CA VAL A 126 -5.09 4.90 23.56
C VAL A 126 -5.97 4.01 24.42
N LEU A 127 -6.81 3.17 23.82
CA LEU A 127 -7.66 2.22 24.54
C LEU A 127 -6.82 1.23 25.36
N PHE A 128 -5.80 0.61 24.75
CA PHE A 128 -4.90 -0.33 25.45
C PHE A 128 -4.07 0.33 26.56
N ALA A 129 -3.68 1.59 26.39
CA ALA A 129 -3.00 2.33 27.44
C ALA A 129 -3.92 2.65 28.63
N GLY A 130 -5.19 2.93 28.36
CA GLY A 130 -6.16 3.32 29.39
C GLY A 130 -6.80 2.16 30.17
N VAL A 131 -7.12 1.07 29.46
CA VAL A 131 -7.89 -0.04 30.04
C VAL A 131 -7.28 -1.43 29.78
N GLY A 132 -6.10 -1.49 29.17
CA GLY A 132 -5.38 -2.75 28.92
C GLY A 132 -4.88 -3.38 30.23
N ARG A 133 -4.95 -4.69 30.33
CA ARG A 133 -4.49 -5.46 31.50
C ARG A 133 -3.14 -6.09 31.20
N PRO A 134 -2.05 -5.64 31.85
CA PRO A 134 -0.71 -6.17 31.60
C PRO A 134 -0.57 -7.59 32.16
N HIS A 135 0.12 -8.42 31.42
CA HIS A 135 0.54 -9.77 31.81
C HIS A 135 2.04 -9.90 31.68
N CYS A 136 2.60 -10.87 32.36
CA CYS A 136 4.02 -11.16 32.25
C CYS A 136 4.33 -11.76 30.87
N PRO A 137 5.28 -11.20 30.07
CA PRO A 137 5.63 -11.74 28.76
C PRO A 137 6.30 -13.12 28.82
N ARG A 138 6.77 -13.57 30.00
CA ARG A 138 7.40 -14.88 30.17
C ARG A 138 6.46 -15.97 30.69
N CYS A 139 5.67 -15.68 31.72
CA CYS A 139 4.80 -16.69 32.34
C CYS A 139 3.30 -16.50 32.07
N GLY A 140 2.90 -15.35 31.47
CA GLY A 140 1.51 -15.06 31.17
C GLY A 140 0.62 -14.65 32.36
N GLU A 141 1.16 -14.62 33.59
CA GLU A 141 0.41 -14.20 34.76
C GLU A 141 0.04 -12.72 34.72
N PRO A 142 -1.16 -12.33 35.21
CA PRO A 142 -1.54 -10.93 35.34
C PRO A 142 -0.56 -10.15 36.21
N VAL A 143 -0.21 -8.96 35.75
CA VAL A 143 0.67 -8.04 36.46
C VAL A 143 -0.19 -6.87 36.97
N THR A 144 -0.29 -6.73 38.30
CA THR A 144 -1.09 -5.66 38.90
C THR A 144 -0.22 -4.82 39.83
N ALA A 145 -0.31 -3.52 39.69
CA ALA A 145 0.22 -2.58 40.69
C ALA A 145 -0.83 -2.45 41.80
N ARG A 146 -0.41 -2.55 43.06
CA ARG A 146 -1.28 -2.36 44.24
C ARG A 146 -0.66 -1.34 45.19
N THR A 147 -1.46 -0.47 45.75
CA THR A 147 -1.05 0.40 46.83
C THR A 147 -0.76 -0.41 48.13
N ALA A 148 0.06 0.12 49.00
CA ALA A 148 0.30 -0.52 50.31
C ALA A 148 -0.98 -0.78 51.10
N ALA A 149 -1.97 0.13 50.97
CA ALA A 149 -3.29 -0.02 51.60
C ALA A 149 -4.08 -1.19 50.97
N GLU A 150 -4.15 -1.31 49.65
CA GLU A 150 -4.82 -2.41 48.97
C GLU A 150 -4.14 -3.76 49.24
N ILE A 151 -2.78 -3.78 49.40
CA ILE A 151 -2.05 -4.96 49.76
C ILE A 151 -2.39 -5.35 51.20
N ALA A 152 -2.44 -4.38 52.12
CA ALA A 152 -2.79 -4.62 53.51
C ALA A 152 -4.22 -5.18 53.67
N ASP A 153 -5.19 -4.60 52.95
CA ASP A 153 -6.58 -5.05 52.95
C ASP A 153 -6.71 -6.48 52.43
N ALA A 154 -6.06 -6.80 51.30
CA ALA A 154 -6.02 -8.16 50.77
C ALA A 154 -5.32 -9.19 51.73
N ILE A 155 -4.30 -8.76 52.45
CA ILE A 155 -3.62 -9.60 53.48
C ILE A 155 -4.58 -9.85 54.63
N LEU A 156 -5.26 -8.81 55.16
CA LEU A 156 -6.19 -8.95 56.28
C LEU A 156 -7.42 -9.84 55.96
N GLU A 157 -7.91 -9.74 54.72
CA GLU A 157 -8.99 -10.64 54.25
C GLU A 157 -8.57 -12.10 54.15
N THR A 158 -7.31 -12.34 53.81
CA THR A 158 -6.84 -13.71 53.51
C THR A 158 -6.20 -14.39 54.75
N ALA A 159 -5.54 -13.60 55.59
CA ALA A 159 -4.70 -14.17 56.66
C ALA A 159 -5.46 -14.54 57.95
N GLY A 160 -6.68 -14.07 58.16
CA GLY A 160 -7.42 -14.22 59.42
C GLY A 160 -6.59 -13.67 60.58
N GLU A 161 -6.29 -14.52 61.62
CA GLU A 161 -5.40 -14.13 62.71
C GLU A 161 -3.96 -14.68 62.58
N ALA A 162 -3.61 -15.23 61.42
CA ALA A 162 -2.31 -15.85 61.19
C ALA A 162 -1.15 -14.84 61.32
N PRO A 163 0.06 -15.29 61.71
CA PRO A 163 1.25 -14.46 61.73
C PRO A 163 1.67 -14.11 60.29
N VAL A 164 1.86 -12.83 60.06
CA VAL A 164 2.30 -12.24 58.79
C VAL A 164 3.71 -11.69 58.96
N SER A 165 4.62 -12.09 58.07
CA SER A 165 5.95 -11.51 57.96
C SER A 165 6.06 -10.67 56.70
N VAL A 166 6.51 -9.43 56.85
CA VAL A 166 6.74 -8.49 55.76
C VAL A 166 8.22 -8.44 55.46
N LEU A 167 8.61 -8.86 54.26
CA LEU A 167 10.00 -8.90 53.82
C LEU A 167 10.24 -8.01 52.60
N ALA A 168 11.36 -7.33 52.54
CA ALA A 168 11.82 -6.53 51.42
C ALA A 168 12.87 -7.30 50.61
N PRO A 169 12.55 -7.75 49.35
CA PRO A 169 13.53 -8.52 48.54
C PRO A 169 14.52 -7.55 47.86
N VAL A 170 15.65 -7.25 48.51
CA VAL A 170 16.68 -6.31 48.02
C VAL A 170 17.58 -6.91 46.94
N ALA A 171 17.73 -8.25 46.89
CA ALA A 171 18.36 -8.95 45.78
C ALA A 171 17.54 -10.17 45.37
N ARG A 172 17.24 -10.28 44.08
CA ARG A 172 16.40 -11.33 43.51
C ARG A 172 17.17 -12.08 42.41
N GLY A 173 18.03 -13.03 42.81
CA GLY A 173 18.79 -13.83 41.86
C GLY A 173 19.93 -13.05 41.17
N ARG A 174 20.59 -12.16 41.86
CA ARG A 174 21.76 -11.38 41.39
C ARG A 174 23.06 -11.94 41.94
N LYS A 175 24.13 -11.93 41.12
CA LYS A 175 25.49 -12.26 41.56
C LYS A 175 26.11 -11.08 42.30
N GLY A 176 26.86 -11.35 43.34
CA GLY A 176 27.58 -10.33 44.07
C GLY A 176 27.86 -10.70 45.53
N ALA A 177 28.80 -10.00 46.17
CA ALA A 177 29.10 -10.13 47.58
C ALA A 177 28.17 -9.29 48.47
N PHE A 178 27.41 -8.36 47.92
CA PHE A 178 26.40 -7.49 48.55
C PHE A 178 26.85 -6.82 49.88
N ARG A 179 28.14 -6.66 50.11
CA ARG A 179 28.69 -6.10 51.39
C ARG A 179 28.18 -4.70 51.66
N LYS A 180 28.21 -3.82 50.62
CA LYS A 180 27.77 -2.43 50.76
C LYS A 180 26.26 -2.35 51.05
N GLU A 181 25.47 -3.18 50.41
CA GLU A 181 24.01 -3.24 50.59
C GLU A 181 23.70 -3.77 52.02
N LEU A 182 24.37 -4.81 52.51
CA LEU A 182 24.19 -5.35 53.88
C LEU A 182 24.63 -4.34 54.92
N ASP A 183 25.76 -3.65 54.73
CA ASP A 183 26.24 -2.62 55.64
C ASP A 183 25.26 -1.42 55.70
N ALA A 184 24.69 -1.03 54.56
CA ALA A 184 23.69 0.02 54.52
C ALA A 184 22.39 -0.39 55.24
N LEU A 185 21.95 -1.64 55.12
CA LEU A 185 20.81 -2.19 55.86
C LEU A 185 21.04 -2.20 57.35
N ARG A 186 22.26 -2.61 57.80
CA ARG A 186 22.66 -2.56 59.19
C ARG A 186 22.64 -1.13 59.75
N ALA A 187 23.20 -0.20 58.99
CA ALA A 187 23.17 1.23 59.35
C ALA A 187 21.75 1.81 59.40
N ALA A 188 20.81 1.28 58.61
CA ALA A 188 19.40 1.66 58.65
C ALA A 188 18.59 0.98 59.77
N GLY A 189 19.25 0.17 60.66
CA GLY A 189 18.63 -0.44 61.84
C GLY A 189 17.88 -1.76 61.57
N TYR A 190 18.17 -2.42 60.47
CA TYR A 190 17.64 -3.77 60.21
C TYR A 190 18.59 -4.82 60.82
N HIS A 191 18.05 -5.80 61.53
CA HIS A 191 18.83 -6.83 62.21
C HIS A 191 18.74 -8.20 61.56
N ARG A 192 17.70 -8.48 60.76
CA ARG A 192 17.47 -9.84 60.21
C ARG A 192 17.28 -9.82 58.70
N VAL A 193 18.03 -10.69 58.06
CA VAL A 193 17.87 -10.98 56.61
C VAL A 193 17.69 -12.46 56.39
N ARG A 194 17.03 -12.78 55.30
CA ARG A 194 16.94 -14.12 54.78
C ARG A 194 17.75 -14.20 53.50
N VAL A 195 18.69 -15.09 53.42
CA VAL A 195 19.53 -15.33 52.25
C VAL A 195 19.30 -16.74 51.76
N ASP A 196 18.88 -16.87 50.51
CA ASP A 196 18.59 -18.14 49.85
C ASP A 196 17.68 -19.07 50.68
N GLY A 197 16.72 -18.47 51.38
CA GLY A 197 15.74 -19.14 52.23
C GLY A 197 16.17 -19.33 53.72
N SER A 198 17.42 -19.11 54.07
CA SER A 198 17.94 -19.25 55.44
C SER A 198 18.01 -17.86 56.13
N ALA A 199 17.59 -17.78 57.40
CA ALA A 199 17.63 -16.56 58.19
C ALA A 199 19.00 -16.35 58.82
N PHE A 200 19.52 -15.10 58.72
CA PHE A 200 20.78 -14.68 59.31
C PHE A 200 20.56 -13.38 60.09
N ASP A 201 21.37 -13.22 61.13
CA ASP A 201 21.49 -11.94 61.82
C ASP A 201 22.49 -11.06 61.08
N LEU A 202 22.16 -9.79 60.83
CA LEU A 202 23.06 -8.85 60.16
C LEU A 202 24.28 -8.45 61.01
N ASP A 203 24.23 -8.69 62.31
CA ASP A 203 25.36 -8.44 63.20
C ASP A 203 26.41 -9.54 63.08
N GLU A 204 26.06 -10.67 62.46
CA GLU A 204 26.96 -11.74 62.13
C GLU A 204 27.39 -11.72 60.65
N ALA A 205 28.43 -12.48 60.31
CA ALA A 205 28.93 -12.57 58.96
C ALA A 205 27.96 -13.42 58.09
N VAL A 206 27.34 -12.77 57.12
CA VAL A 206 26.46 -13.45 56.16
C VAL A 206 27.32 -14.11 55.07
N PRO A 207 27.30 -15.46 54.93
CA PRO A 207 28.14 -16.17 53.96
C PRO A 207 27.54 -16.01 52.53
N LEU A 208 28.17 -15.18 51.69
CA LEU A 208 27.79 -14.95 50.31
C LEU A 208 28.90 -15.32 49.33
N ASP A 209 28.61 -16.17 48.35
CA ASP A 209 29.54 -16.49 47.27
C ASP A 209 29.35 -15.49 46.11
N PRO A 210 30.34 -14.63 45.81
CA PRO A 210 30.22 -13.61 44.77
C PRO A 210 29.92 -14.16 43.37
N ARG A 211 30.13 -15.48 43.16
CA ARG A 211 29.93 -16.14 41.82
C ARG A 211 28.55 -16.75 41.65
N ARG A 212 27.78 -16.87 42.75
CA ARG A 212 26.43 -17.44 42.75
C ARG A 212 25.37 -16.35 42.73
N ASN A 213 24.21 -16.72 42.26
CA ASN A 213 23.02 -15.86 42.34
C ASN A 213 22.41 -16.00 43.73
N HIS A 214 22.21 -14.86 44.42
CA HIS A 214 21.62 -14.83 45.76
C HIS A 214 20.25 -14.16 45.74
N ARG A 215 19.36 -14.62 46.60
CA ARG A 215 18.10 -13.96 47.00
C ARG A 215 18.31 -13.44 48.42
N ILE A 216 18.17 -12.13 48.57
CA ILE A 216 18.35 -11.49 49.90
C ILE A 216 17.07 -10.72 50.20
N GLU A 217 16.40 -11.10 51.29
CA GLU A 217 15.17 -10.45 51.75
C GLU A 217 15.40 -9.93 53.18
N VAL A 218 15.04 -8.67 53.39
CA VAL A 218 15.12 -8.01 54.71
C VAL A 218 13.81 -8.21 55.45
N LEU A 219 13.81 -8.72 56.64
CA LEU A 219 12.63 -8.79 57.47
C LEU A 219 12.32 -7.40 58.05
N VAL A 220 11.27 -6.78 57.54
CA VAL A 220 10.83 -5.43 57.90
C VAL A 220 9.94 -5.46 59.13
N ASP A 221 9.00 -6.39 59.17
CA ASP A 221 8.08 -6.53 60.32
C ASP A 221 7.51 -7.96 60.41
N ARG A 222 7.07 -8.33 61.62
CA ARG A 222 6.32 -9.55 61.89
C ARG A 222 5.16 -9.23 62.83
N LEU A 223 3.95 -9.46 62.41
CA LEU A 223 2.72 -9.11 63.13
C LEU A 223 1.59 -10.12 62.91
N ALA A 224 0.59 -10.13 63.82
CA ALA A 224 -0.62 -10.88 63.61
C ALA A 224 -1.58 -10.02 62.71
N ALA A 225 -2.20 -10.67 61.74
CA ALA A 225 -3.14 -10.02 60.84
C ALA A 225 -4.48 -9.78 61.50
N ARG A 226 -4.60 -8.70 62.26
CA ARG A 226 -5.84 -8.25 62.90
C ARG A 226 -6.27 -6.90 62.37
N PRO A 227 -7.58 -6.57 62.28
CA PRO A 227 -8.04 -5.26 61.87
C PRO A 227 -7.36 -4.08 62.60
N ALA A 228 -7.07 -4.26 63.87
CA ALA A 228 -6.32 -3.27 64.67
C ALA A 228 -4.88 -3.03 64.19
N SER A 229 -4.27 -3.99 63.53
CA SER A 229 -2.91 -3.92 63.00
C SER A 229 -2.81 -3.27 61.63
N ARG A 230 -3.94 -2.88 61.02
CA ARG A 230 -4.00 -2.35 59.62
C ARG A 230 -3.03 -1.16 59.40
N ARG A 231 -3.00 -0.18 60.31
CA ARG A 231 -2.08 0.98 60.15
C ARG A 231 -0.62 0.57 60.21
N ARG A 232 -0.26 -0.31 61.15
CA ARG A 232 1.10 -0.83 61.31
C ARG A 232 1.50 -1.65 60.06
N LEU A 233 0.62 -2.48 59.55
CA LEU A 233 0.83 -3.26 58.33
C LEU A 233 1.07 -2.37 57.11
N ILE A 234 0.28 -1.32 56.92
CA ILE A 234 0.48 -0.36 55.83
C ILE A 234 1.87 0.30 55.93
N ALA A 235 2.23 0.80 57.11
CA ALA A 235 3.52 1.44 57.31
C ALA A 235 4.70 0.47 57.06
N SER A 236 4.56 -0.81 57.46
CA SER A 236 5.57 -1.83 57.22
C SER A 236 5.68 -2.21 55.74
N LEU A 237 4.56 -2.28 55.04
CA LEU A 237 4.50 -2.50 53.60
C LEU A 237 5.11 -1.34 52.82
N GLU A 238 4.83 -0.09 53.21
CA GLU A 238 5.45 1.09 52.60
C GLU A 238 6.97 1.08 52.72
N ARG A 239 7.48 0.80 53.93
CA ARG A 239 8.93 0.68 54.16
C ARG A 239 9.55 -0.44 53.33
N ALA A 240 8.88 -1.61 53.26
CA ALA A 240 9.37 -2.73 52.48
C ALA A 240 9.39 -2.44 50.97
N LEU A 241 8.34 -1.76 50.47
CA LEU A 241 8.23 -1.33 49.09
C LEU A 241 9.30 -0.31 48.74
N ASP A 242 9.56 0.66 49.61
CA ASP A 242 10.61 1.67 49.40
C ASP A 242 12.00 1.06 49.39
N LEU A 243 12.28 0.10 50.32
CA LEU A 243 13.56 -0.57 50.44
C LEU A 243 13.85 -1.46 49.22
N ALA A 244 12.84 -2.14 48.69
CA ALA A 244 12.99 -3.08 47.59
C ALA A 244 12.43 -2.56 46.25
N GLN A 245 12.51 -1.25 46.04
CA GLN A 245 12.15 -0.59 44.76
C GLN A 245 10.72 -0.95 44.24
N GLY A 246 9.77 -0.92 45.17
CA GLY A 246 8.36 -1.14 44.85
C GLY A 246 7.87 -2.58 44.92
N VAL A 247 8.64 -3.50 45.49
CA VAL A 247 8.26 -4.92 45.66
C VAL A 247 8.32 -5.32 47.11
N VAL A 248 7.36 -6.10 47.58
CA VAL A 248 7.32 -6.65 48.93
C VAL A 248 6.94 -8.12 48.88
N LEU A 249 7.62 -8.94 49.68
CA LEU A 249 7.34 -10.33 49.92
C LEU A 249 6.60 -10.45 51.24
N VAL A 250 5.43 -11.06 51.21
CA VAL A 250 4.63 -11.30 52.43
C VAL A 250 4.50 -12.80 52.63
N THR A 251 4.84 -13.26 53.86
CA THR A 251 4.65 -14.67 54.23
C THR A 251 3.49 -14.76 55.20
N ILE A 252 2.47 -15.56 54.86
CA ILE A 252 1.26 -15.81 55.66
C ILE A 252 1.21 -17.29 55.93
N ALA A 253 1.26 -17.70 57.20
CA ALA A 253 1.21 -19.12 57.59
C ALA A 253 2.18 -20.04 56.83
N GLY A 254 3.33 -19.51 56.37
CA GLY A 254 4.33 -20.25 55.60
C GLY A 254 4.18 -20.14 54.07
N GLU A 255 3.07 -19.62 53.57
CA GLU A 255 2.92 -19.31 52.16
C GLU A 255 3.50 -17.95 51.81
N GLU A 256 4.32 -17.90 50.76
CA GLU A 256 4.94 -16.66 50.27
C GLU A 256 4.12 -16.05 49.14
N ARG A 257 3.77 -14.75 49.27
CA ARG A 257 3.07 -13.96 48.27
C ARG A 257 3.84 -12.67 47.98
N LEU A 258 4.22 -12.47 46.72
CA LEU A 258 4.90 -11.28 46.30
C LEU A 258 3.88 -10.24 45.79
N HIS A 259 4.02 -9.04 46.28
CA HIS A 259 3.19 -7.91 45.85
C HIS A 259 4.10 -6.81 45.33
N SER A 260 3.57 -6.00 44.38
CA SER A 260 4.34 -4.91 43.78
C SER A 260 3.49 -3.62 43.72
N ARG A 261 4.16 -2.50 44.03
CA ARG A 261 3.62 -1.16 43.78
C ARG A 261 3.83 -0.73 42.33
N THR A 262 4.80 -1.33 41.62
CA THR A 262 5.07 -1.14 40.21
C THR A 262 4.54 -2.31 39.40
N LEU A 263 4.30 -2.13 38.10
CA LEU A 263 3.90 -3.21 37.19
C LEU A 263 5.05 -4.21 36.99
N ALA A 264 5.28 -5.12 37.93
CA ALA A 264 6.30 -6.13 37.84
C ALA A 264 5.74 -7.54 38.07
N CYS A 265 6.23 -8.53 37.34
CA CYS A 265 5.87 -9.92 37.54
C CYS A 265 6.61 -10.46 38.78
N ALA A 266 5.84 -10.91 39.74
CA ALA A 266 6.37 -11.49 40.96
C ALA A 266 7.25 -12.75 40.74
N ARG A 267 6.88 -13.57 39.74
CA ARG A 267 7.53 -14.87 39.48
C ARG A 267 8.78 -14.76 38.62
N CYS A 268 8.75 -13.86 37.60
CA CYS A 268 9.79 -13.82 36.58
C CYS A 268 10.73 -12.62 36.68
N ASP A 269 10.49 -11.72 37.65
CA ASP A 269 11.23 -10.48 37.84
C ASP A 269 11.30 -9.57 36.60
N VAL A 270 10.25 -9.59 35.83
CA VAL A 270 10.11 -8.76 34.65
C VAL A 270 9.24 -7.56 34.99
N SER A 271 9.80 -6.35 34.90
CA SER A 271 9.04 -5.11 35.04
C SER A 271 8.35 -4.79 33.71
N VAL A 272 7.07 -4.46 33.79
CA VAL A 272 6.31 -3.91 32.66
C VAL A 272 6.38 -2.40 32.77
N ALA A 273 6.81 -1.75 31.71
CA ALA A 273 6.85 -0.28 31.66
C ALA A 273 5.45 0.31 31.80
N GLU A 274 5.37 1.56 32.23
CA GLU A 274 4.11 2.29 32.32
C GLU A 274 3.34 2.24 31.00
N LEU A 275 2.06 1.89 31.07
CA LEU A 275 1.19 1.75 29.90
C LEU A 275 0.87 3.13 29.31
N SER A 276 1.69 3.56 28.37
CA SER A 276 1.45 4.76 27.57
C SER A 276 1.10 4.42 26.12
N PRO A 277 0.39 5.26 25.37
CA PRO A 277 0.11 5.02 23.96
C PRO A 277 1.39 4.81 23.11
N ARG A 278 2.54 5.33 23.53
CA ARG A 278 3.84 5.13 22.88
C ARG A 278 4.36 3.71 22.99
N ALA A 279 4.03 2.99 24.07
CA ALA A 279 4.41 1.61 24.27
C ALA A 279 3.75 0.66 23.25
N PHE A 280 2.63 1.05 22.67
CA PHE A 280 1.91 0.30 21.64
C PHE A 280 2.19 0.80 20.22
N SER A 281 3.14 1.71 20.04
CA SER A 281 3.51 2.22 18.72
C SER A 281 4.72 1.48 18.17
N PHE A 282 4.56 0.81 17.05
CA PHE A 282 5.69 0.21 16.33
C PHE A 282 6.53 1.21 15.54
N ASN A 283 6.10 2.49 15.49
CA ASN A 283 6.88 3.61 14.94
C ASN A 283 7.71 4.32 16.01
N SER A 284 7.56 3.92 17.28
CA SER A 284 8.30 4.48 18.41
C SER A 284 9.30 3.46 18.95
N ALA A 285 10.50 3.90 19.30
CA ALA A 285 11.52 3.06 19.93
C ALA A 285 11.05 2.42 21.26
N TYR A 286 10.06 3.02 21.92
CA TYR A 286 9.45 2.49 23.15
C TYR A 286 8.63 1.23 22.93
N GLY A 287 7.87 1.15 21.82
CA GLY A 287 6.96 0.04 21.53
C GLY A 287 7.46 -0.92 20.47
N ALA A 288 8.33 -0.45 19.57
CA ALA A 288 8.82 -1.25 18.45
C ALA A 288 9.63 -2.46 18.90
N CYS A 289 9.43 -3.60 18.25
CA CYS A 289 10.28 -4.77 18.42
C CYS A 289 11.74 -4.40 18.10
N PRO A 290 12.69 -4.62 19.03
CA PRO A 290 14.08 -4.21 18.81
C PRO A 290 14.76 -5.01 17.69
N ALA A 291 14.32 -6.23 17.42
CA ALA A 291 14.90 -7.08 16.39
C ALA A 291 14.55 -6.65 14.96
N CYS A 292 13.32 -6.17 14.70
CA CYS A 292 12.87 -5.73 13.37
C CYS A 292 12.55 -4.22 13.32
N GLN A 293 12.78 -3.49 14.40
CA GLN A 293 12.53 -2.05 14.50
C GLN A 293 11.10 -1.64 14.08
N GLY A 294 10.11 -2.47 14.39
CA GLY A 294 8.71 -2.23 14.10
C GLY A 294 8.25 -2.63 12.68
N LEU A 295 9.10 -3.26 11.88
CA LEU A 295 8.72 -3.74 10.54
C LEU A 295 7.86 -5.00 10.57
N GLY A 296 8.06 -5.89 11.57
CA GLY A 296 7.42 -7.20 11.66
C GLY A 296 8.13 -8.29 10.85
N TRP A 297 9.03 -7.90 9.97
CA TRP A 297 9.82 -8.77 9.11
C TRP A 297 11.27 -8.28 9.02
N ARG A 298 12.16 -9.13 8.49
CA ARG A 298 13.57 -8.79 8.24
C ARG A 298 13.96 -9.24 6.85
N TRP A 299 14.88 -8.51 6.24
CA TRP A 299 15.53 -8.96 5.03
C TRP A 299 16.38 -10.18 5.31
N ARG A 300 16.28 -11.17 4.44
CA ARG A 300 17.16 -12.31 4.38
C ARG A 300 17.62 -12.51 2.94
N VAL A 301 18.89 -12.83 2.77
CA VAL A 301 19.40 -13.25 1.46
C VAL A 301 18.82 -14.63 1.15
N ASP A 302 18.17 -14.75 0.03
CA ASP A 302 17.51 -15.96 -0.43
C ASP A 302 18.48 -16.78 -1.30
N ALA A 303 18.85 -17.98 -0.84
CA ALA A 303 19.79 -18.83 -1.53
C ALA A 303 19.32 -19.21 -2.93
N ASP A 304 18.01 -19.46 -3.09
CA ASP A 304 17.44 -19.87 -4.39
C ASP A 304 17.40 -18.69 -5.38
N LYS A 305 17.35 -17.45 -4.89
CA LYS A 305 17.47 -16.26 -5.72
C LYS A 305 18.92 -15.92 -6.07
N VAL A 306 19.85 -16.24 -5.17
CA VAL A 306 21.28 -16.06 -5.39
C VAL A 306 21.81 -17.09 -6.35
N ILE A 307 21.36 -18.35 -6.27
CA ILE A 307 21.71 -19.47 -7.13
C ILE A 307 20.41 -20.08 -7.66
N PRO A 308 19.81 -19.47 -8.68
CA PRO A 308 18.50 -19.92 -9.20
C PRO A 308 18.56 -21.27 -9.93
N ASP A 309 19.74 -21.65 -10.42
CA ASP A 309 20.00 -22.94 -11.06
C ASP A 309 21.14 -23.67 -10.35
N ALA A 310 20.77 -24.60 -9.47
CA ALA A 310 21.74 -25.41 -8.74
C ALA A 310 22.45 -26.47 -9.62
N GLN A 311 21.99 -26.70 -10.86
CA GLN A 311 22.64 -27.61 -11.83
C GLN A 311 23.71 -26.92 -12.68
N ARG A 312 23.75 -25.59 -12.64
CA ARG A 312 24.77 -24.82 -13.35
C ARG A 312 26.09 -24.85 -12.58
N PRO A 313 27.25 -25.03 -13.26
CA PRO A 313 28.56 -24.94 -12.62
C PRO A 313 28.80 -23.57 -11.98
N LEU A 314 29.55 -23.57 -10.87
CA LEU A 314 29.89 -22.33 -10.14
C LEU A 314 30.75 -21.39 -11.00
N GLY A 315 31.69 -21.97 -11.75
CA GLY A 315 32.59 -21.25 -12.68
C GLY A 315 31.86 -20.60 -13.84
N ASP A 316 30.71 -21.14 -14.27
CA ASP A 316 29.89 -20.62 -15.36
C ASP A 316 28.89 -19.55 -14.90
N GLY A 317 29.06 -19.02 -13.71
CA GLY A 317 28.24 -17.93 -13.18
C GLY A 317 26.90 -18.38 -12.57
N ALA A 318 26.86 -19.50 -11.89
CA ALA A 318 25.72 -19.95 -11.10
C ALA A 318 25.33 -18.95 -10.01
N ILE A 319 26.34 -18.21 -9.47
CA ILE A 319 26.12 -17.17 -8.44
C ILE A 319 25.71 -15.87 -9.13
N HIS A 320 24.42 -15.65 -9.18
CA HIS A 320 23.79 -14.61 -9.97
C HIS A 320 24.22 -13.16 -9.65
N PRO A 321 24.39 -12.73 -8.37
CA PRO A 321 24.86 -11.38 -8.04
C PRO A 321 26.27 -11.06 -8.56
N TRP A 322 27.06 -12.08 -8.89
CA TRP A 322 28.47 -11.95 -9.32
C TRP A 322 28.69 -12.17 -10.81
N GLN A 323 27.66 -12.49 -11.61
CA GLN A 323 27.78 -12.73 -13.04
C GLN A 323 28.37 -11.57 -13.85
N SER A 324 28.03 -10.33 -13.46
CA SER A 324 28.47 -9.12 -14.18
C SER A 324 29.66 -8.41 -13.55
N HIS A 325 30.07 -8.80 -12.34
CA HIS A 325 31.05 -8.09 -11.51
C HIS A 325 32.02 -9.06 -10.79
N GLY A 326 32.19 -10.26 -11.30
CA GLY A 326 33.14 -11.22 -10.75
C GLY A 326 34.57 -10.69 -10.84
N SER A 327 35.03 -10.01 -9.78
CA SER A 327 36.40 -9.59 -9.64
C SER A 327 37.29 -10.84 -9.51
N ALA A 328 38.55 -10.77 -9.94
CA ALA A 328 39.56 -11.82 -9.74
C ALA A 328 39.59 -12.29 -8.27
N ALA A 329 39.41 -11.36 -7.31
CA ALA A 329 39.37 -11.64 -5.88
C ALA A 329 38.19 -12.55 -5.46
N VAL A 330 37.02 -12.41 -6.10
CA VAL A 330 35.88 -13.31 -5.83
C VAL A 330 36.15 -14.71 -6.32
N ARG A 331 36.74 -14.85 -7.51
CA ARG A 331 37.13 -16.13 -8.08
C ARG A 331 38.19 -16.82 -7.23
N GLU A 332 39.22 -16.11 -6.82
CA GLU A 332 40.28 -16.59 -5.94
C GLU A 332 39.71 -17.10 -4.61
N ALA A 333 38.81 -16.33 -3.97
CA ALA A 333 38.15 -16.75 -2.74
C ALA A 333 37.31 -18.03 -2.91
N LEU A 334 36.66 -18.21 -4.07
CA LEU A 334 35.89 -19.41 -4.38
C LEU A 334 36.79 -20.60 -4.64
N GLU A 335 37.91 -20.42 -5.33
CA GLU A 335 38.94 -21.44 -5.59
C GLU A 335 39.57 -21.92 -4.27
N ASP A 336 39.85 -21.02 -3.33
CA ASP A 336 40.35 -21.37 -2.00
C ASP A 336 39.35 -22.21 -1.18
N VAL A 337 38.07 -21.88 -1.22
CA VAL A 337 37.03 -22.71 -0.56
C VAL A 337 36.93 -24.06 -1.23
N ALA A 338 36.97 -24.12 -2.57
CA ALA A 338 36.91 -25.35 -3.34
C ALA A 338 38.08 -26.29 -2.98
N ALA A 339 39.31 -25.73 -2.92
CA ALA A 339 40.50 -26.50 -2.54
C ALA A 339 40.43 -27.08 -1.10
N ARG A 340 39.97 -26.27 -0.12
CA ARG A 340 39.83 -26.71 1.28
C ARG A 340 38.78 -27.80 1.48
N HIS A 341 37.69 -27.75 0.70
CA HIS A 341 36.55 -28.66 0.86
C HIS A 341 36.46 -29.74 -0.21
N GLY A 342 37.46 -29.83 -1.10
CA GLY A 342 37.64 -30.92 -2.07
C GLY A 342 36.58 -30.96 -3.18
N PHE A 343 36.21 -29.79 -3.75
CA PHE A 343 35.32 -29.71 -4.90
C PHE A 343 35.90 -28.80 -6.01
N SER A 344 35.40 -28.90 -7.25
CA SER A 344 35.76 -28.02 -8.36
C SER A 344 34.68 -26.98 -8.63
N LEU A 345 35.07 -25.81 -9.11
CA LEU A 345 34.14 -24.79 -9.59
C LEU A 345 33.37 -25.20 -10.85
N ASP A 346 33.87 -26.22 -11.59
CA ASP A 346 33.20 -26.77 -12.76
C ASP A 346 32.02 -27.70 -12.37
N GLN A 347 31.89 -28.01 -11.09
CA GLN A 347 30.78 -28.80 -10.57
C GLN A 347 29.55 -27.94 -10.24
N PRO A 348 28.34 -28.42 -10.53
CA PRO A 348 27.14 -27.77 -10.12
C PRO A 348 26.95 -27.81 -8.58
N LEU A 349 26.32 -26.78 -8.03
CA LEU A 349 26.07 -26.69 -6.58
C LEU A 349 25.35 -27.96 -6.02
N ALA A 350 24.43 -28.52 -6.79
CA ALA A 350 23.70 -29.74 -6.40
C ALA A 350 24.61 -30.95 -6.19
N ALA A 351 25.75 -31.03 -6.91
CA ALA A 351 26.68 -32.12 -6.83
C ALA A 351 27.77 -31.96 -5.78
N LEU A 352 27.88 -30.77 -5.13
CA LEU A 352 28.88 -30.51 -4.13
C LEU A 352 28.67 -31.34 -2.85
N PRO A 353 29.80 -31.79 -2.20
CA PRO A 353 29.75 -32.40 -0.89
C PRO A 353 29.02 -31.48 0.14
N ARG A 354 28.24 -32.07 1.04
CA ARG A 354 27.50 -31.28 2.06
C ARG A 354 28.36 -30.26 2.83
N PRO A 355 29.59 -30.61 3.31
CA PRO A 355 30.47 -29.64 3.96
C PRO A 355 30.89 -28.50 3.07
N GLY A 356 31.27 -28.76 1.82
CA GLY A 356 31.65 -27.76 0.82
C GLY A 356 30.51 -26.82 0.47
N ARG A 357 29.31 -27.39 0.23
CA ARG A 357 28.09 -26.58 0.00
C ARG A 357 27.77 -25.67 1.17
N ARG A 358 27.89 -26.18 2.41
CA ARG A 358 27.67 -25.37 3.62
C ARG A 358 28.71 -24.26 3.75
N ALA A 359 30.02 -24.57 3.59
CA ALA A 359 31.09 -23.60 3.65
C ALA A 359 30.92 -22.51 2.60
N LEU A 360 30.55 -22.86 1.37
CA LEU A 360 30.28 -21.92 0.28
C LEU A 360 29.13 -20.96 0.62
N LEU A 361 27.99 -21.49 1.10
CA LEU A 361 26.79 -20.70 1.33
C LEU A 361 26.85 -19.91 2.65
N THR A 362 27.25 -20.54 3.75
CA THR A 362 27.16 -19.98 5.11
C THR A 362 28.51 -19.64 5.74
N GLY A 363 29.61 -20.04 5.10
CA GLY A 363 30.97 -19.73 5.52
C GLY A 363 31.64 -20.84 6.33
N ASP A 364 32.97 -20.68 6.50
CA ASP A 364 33.84 -21.45 7.36
C ASP A 364 34.76 -20.52 8.19
N SER A 365 35.80 -21.02 8.81
CA SER A 365 36.74 -20.21 9.62
C SER A 365 37.53 -19.17 8.82
N GLN A 366 37.63 -19.30 7.52
CA GLN A 366 38.44 -18.42 6.65
C GLN A 366 37.62 -17.72 5.57
N PHE A 367 36.41 -18.19 5.30
CA PHE A 367 35.50 -17.64 4.30
C PHE A 367 34.16 -17.28 4.91
N GLN A 368 33.73 -16.04 4.76
CA GLN A 368 32.50 -15.53 5.37
C GLN A 368 31.22 -16.23 4.84
N GLY A 369 31.27 -16.84 3.68
CA GLY A 369 30.12 -17.39 2.97
C GLY A 369 29.36 -16.37 2.12
N ILE A 370 28.74 -16.83 1.04
CA ILE A 370 28.06 -15.98 0.07
C ILE A 370 26.86 -15.25 0.72
N LEU A 371 26.01 -15.97 1.44
CA LEU A 371 24.80 -15.42 2.03
C LEU A 371 25.07 -14.38 3.12
N PRO A 372 25.97 -14.63 4.11
CA PRO A 372 26.37 -13.62 5.09
C PRO A 372 27.07 -12.42 4.47
N HIS A 373 27.92 -12.62 3.44
CA HIS A 373 28.57 -11.53 2.74
C HIS A 373 27.54 -10.58 2.09
N LEU A 374 26.59 -11.13 1.33
CA LEU A 374 25.52 -10.33 0.69
C LEU A 374 24.62 -9.67 1.72
N MET A 375 24.33 -10.37 2.84
CA MET A 375 23.52 -9.81 3.93
C MET A 375 24.23 -8.63 4.60
N GLY A 376 25.52 -8.74 4.91
CA GLY A 376 26.31 -7.65 5.47
C GLY A 376 26.39 -6.43 4.54
N ARG A 377 26.43 -6.64 3.22
CA ARG A 377 26.31 -5.54 2.25
C ARG A 377 24.94 -4.90 2.30
N ALA A 378 23.84 -5.70 2.33
CA ALA A 378 22.49 -5.19 2.42
C ALA A 378 22.27 -4.39 3.71
N GLU A 379 22.74 -4.88 4.86
CA GLU A 379 22.64 -4.20 6.16
C GLU A 379 23.39 -2.85 6.16
N LYS A 380 24.59 -2.80 5.62
CA LYS A 380 25.36 -1.55 5.47
C LYS A 380 24.61 -0.54 4.60
N MET A 381 24.05 -0.98 3.47
CA MET A 381 23.28 -0.11 2.58
C MET A 381 21.98 0.37 3.20
N LEU A 382 21.30 -0.49 3.99
CA LEU A 382 20.10 -0.13 4.74
C LEU A 382 20.40 0.86 5.87
N ALA A 383 21.53 0.72 6.57
CA ALA A 383 21.95 1.67 7.59
C ALA A 383 22.31 3.05 6.98
N LEU A 384 22.70 3.08 5.72
CA LEU A 384 23.00 4.30 4.95
C LEU A 384 21.81 4.81 4.13
N ALA A 385 20.66 4.15 4.18
CA ALA A 385 19.48 4.49 3.38
C ALA A 385 18.88 5.88 3.71
N ASP A 386 19.26 6.47 4.85
CA ASP A 386 19.01 7.88 5.17
C ASP A 386 20.10 8.82 4.61
N GLY A 387 21.06 8.30 3.81
CA GLY A 387 22.23 8.95 3.23
C GLY A 387 22.12 9.34 1.73
N PRO A 388 23.21 9.85 1.12
CA PRO A 388 23.21 10.33 -0.27
C PRO A 388 23.02 9.22 -1.31
N GLU A 389 22.50 9.62 -2.48
CA GLU A 389 22.02 8.78 -3.61
C GLU A 389 22.81 7.53 -4.05
N PRO A 390 24.16 7.44 -3.98
CA PRO A 390 24.90 6.29 -4.51
C PRO A 390 24.56 4.94 -3.86
N ASP A 391 24.20 4.96 -2.57
CA ASP A 391 23.96 3.73 -1.81
C ASP A 391 22.57 3.13 -2.06
N ARG A 392 21.61 3.96 -2.48
CA ARG A 392 20.25 3.52 -2.82
C ARG A 392 20.23 2.70 -4.11
N GLU A 393 20.99 3.10 -5.13
CA GLU A 393 21.12 2.36 -6.38
C GLU A 393 21.77 0.99 -6.14
N ALA A 394 22.81 0.95 -5.30
CA ALA A 394 23.48 -0.30 -4.93
C ALA A 394 22.55 -1.25 -4.16
N PHE A 395 21.68 -0.73 -3.29
CA PHE A 395 20.66 -1.53 -2.60
C PHE A 395 19.59 -2.08 -3.57
N GLU A 396 19.10 -1.24 -4.51
CA GLU A 396 18.13 -1.68 -5.52
C GLU A 396 18.69 -2.82 -6.41
N ASN A 397 20.00 -2.83 -6.67
CA ASN A 397 20.68 -3.91 -7.39
C ASN A 397 20.77 -5.21 -6.58
N LEU A 398 20.79 -5.12 -5.24
CA LEU A 398 20.84 -6.28 -4.36
C LEU A 398 19.44 -6.81 -3.99
N ARG A 399 18.44 -5.94 -4.01
CA ARG A 399 17.06 -6.24 -3.64
C ARG A 399 16.44 -7.47 -4.33
N PRO A 400 16.69 -7.78 -5.62
CA PRO A 400 16.18 -8.99 -6.25
C PRO A 400 16.58 -10.30 -5.55
N TYR A 401 17.68 -10.30 -4.81
CA TYR A 401 18.23 -11.47 -4.10
C TYR A 401 17.78 -11.56 -2.64
N LEU A 402 17.01 -10.58 -2.19
CA LEU A 402 16.49 -10.52 -0.83
C LEU A 402 15.04 -11.06 -0.78
N SER A 403 14.69 -11.69 0.34
CA SER A 403 13.33 -12.08 0.70
C SER A 403 12.97 -11.51 2.06
N GLU A 404 11.72 -11.09 2.20
CA GLU A 404 11.17 -10.68 3.49
C GLU A 404 10.80 -11.93 4.27
N THR A 405 11.38 -12.10 5.47
CA THR A 405 11.05 -13.19 6.38
C THR A 405 10.46 -12.65 7.66
N GLU A 406 9.45 -13.32 8.19
CA GLU A 406 8.81 -12.94 9.43
C GLU A 406 9.85 -12.82 10.55
N CYS A 407 9.74 -11.78 11.38
CA CYS A 407 10.64 -11.55 12.50
C CYS A 407 10.45 -12.64 13.57
N ALA A 408 11.48 -13.44 13.81
CA ALA A 408 11.45 -14.54 14.79
C ALA A 408 11.21 -14.07 16.25
N SER A 409 11.45 -12.78 16.56
CA SER A 409 11.26 -12.24 17.92
C SER A 409 9.82 -11.80 18.20
N CYS A 410 9.13 -11.19 17.21
CA CYS A 410 7.78 -10.68 17.41
C CYS A 410 6.72 -11.40 16.58
N HIS A 411 7.10 -12.38 15.76
CA HIS A 411 6.19 -13.17 14.92
C HIS A 411 5.22 -12.25 14.12
N GLY A 412 5.78 -11.27 13.44
CA GLY A 412 5.01 -10.30 12.63
C GLY A 412 4.29 -9.20 13.44
N ALA A 413 4.21 -9.31 14.76
CA ALA A 413 3.44 -8.39 15.62
C ALA A 413 4.05 -6.98 15.76
N ARG A 414 5.28 -6.74 15.28
CA ARG A 414 5.97 -5.44 15.21
C ARG A 414 6.32 -4.80 16.55
N LEU A 415 5.74 -5.27 17.66
CA LEU A 415 5.88 -4.69 19.00
C LEU A 415 6.82 -5.52 19.90
N ARG A 416 7.24 -4.90 20.98
CA ARG A 416 7.99 -5.56 22.06
C ARG A 416 7.12 -6.60 22.77
N PRO A 417 7.73 -7.66 23.35
CA PRO A 417 7.00 -8.69 24.11
C PRO A 417 6.17 -8.13 25.27
N GLU A 418 6.65 -7.08 25.95
CA GLU A 418 5.96 -6.44 27.07
C GLU A 418 4.65 -5.78 26.62
N SER A 419 4.67 -5.10 25.47
CA SER A 419 3.48 -4.48 24.86
C SER A 419 2.48 -5.53 24.35
N LEU A 420 2.99 -6.64 23.81
CA LEU A 420 2.16 -7.76 23.34
C LEU A 420 1.54 -8.55 24.49
N ALA A 421 2.14 -8.48 25.68
CA ALA A 421 1.61 -9.12 26.88
C ALA A 421 0.45 -8.35 27.53
N VAL A 422 0.16 -7.12 27.06
CA VAL A 422 -1.03 -6.39 27.51
C VAL A 422 -2.25 -6.91 26.78
N ARG A 423 -3.31 -7.26 27.50
CA ARG A 423 -4.52 -7.87 26.98
C ARG A 423 -5.77 -7.05 27.29
N LEU A 424 -6.68 -7.03 26.32
CA LEU A 424 -8.01 -6.47 26.44
C LEU A 424 -9.01 -7.49 25.89
N GLY A 425 -9.99 -7.90 26.70
CA GLY A 425 -10.87 -8.99 26.31
C GLY A 425 -10.10 -10.30 25.99
N GLY A 426 -8.96 -10.55 26.64
CA GLY A 426 -8.13 -11.73 26.42
C GLY A 426 -7.18 -11.66 25.21
N ARG A 427 -7.25 -10.61 24.40
CA ARG A 427 -6.45 -10.42 23.17
C ARG A 427 -5.43 -9.29 23.32
N SER A 428 -4.29 -9.41 22.67
CA SER A 428 -3.30 -8.34 22.53
C SER A 428 -3.75 -7.34 21.43
N ILE A 429 -3.11 -6.18 21.38
CA ILE A 429 -3.35 -5.20 20.31
C ILE A 429 -3.01 -5.77 18.92
N ALA A 430 -1.99 -6.63 18.84
CA ALA A 430 -1.62 -7.30 17.58
C ALA A 430 -2.67 -8.32 17.15
N ASP A 431 -3.33 -9.01 18.09
CA ASP A 431 -4.42 -9.94 17.76
C ASP A 431 -5.63 -9.19 17.19
N TYR A 432 -5.95 -7.99 17.71
CA TYR A 432 -6.98 -7.13 17.11
C TYR A 432 -6.56 -6.61 15.73
N ALA A 433 -5.27 -6.24 15.56
CA ALA A 433 -4.77 -5.79 14.28
C ALA A 433 -4.79 -6.87 13.19
N ARG A 434 -4.67 -8.14 13.56
CA ARG A 434 -4.76 -9.30 12.65
C ARG A 434 -6.18 -9.68 12.26
N LEU A 435 -7.19 -9.18 12.98
CA LEU A 435 -8.58 -9.38 12.57
C LEU A 435 -8.84 -8.65 11.25
N THR A 436 -9.71 -9.23 10.44
CA THR A 436 -10.28 -8.49 9.33
C THR A 436 -11.15 -7.32 9.85
N ILE A 437 -11.31 -6.30 9.03
CA ILE A 437 -12.14 -5.14 9.38
C ILE A 437 -13.56 -5.58 9.77
N ALA A 438 -14.12 -6.56 9.05
CA ALA A 438 -15.44 -7.12 9.35
C ALA A 438 -15.51 -7.87 10.69
N GLU A 439 -14.42 -8.51 11.13
CA GLU A 439 -14.33 -9.23 12.40
C GLU A 439 -13.98 -8.31 13.57
N ALA A 440 -13.25 -7.21 13.32
CA ALA A 440 -12.76 -6.32 14.37
C ALA A 440 -13.90 -5.58 15.09
N ALA A 441 -14.91 -5.09 14.38
CA ALA A 441 -16.03 -4.35 14.98
C ALA A 441 -16.87 -5.20 15.95
N PRO A 442 -17.32 -6.42 15.60
CA PRO A 442 -17.98 -7.32 16.57
C PRO A 442 -17.08 -7.70 17.75
N ALA A 443 -15.80 -7.98 17.50
CA ALA A 443 -14.86 -8.35 18.54
C ALA A 443 -14.64 -7.23 19.58
N LEU A 444 -14.58 -5.98 19.15
CA LEU A 444 -14.44 -4.82 20.03
C LEU A 444 -15.72 -4.54 20.83
N ARG A 445 -16.89 -4.71 20.21
CA ARG A 445 -18.19 -4.57 20.91
C ARG A 445 -18.41 -5.63 22.01
N ALA A 446 -17.85 -6.81 21.83
CA ALA A 446 -18.00 -7.93 22.77
C ALA A 446 -17.10 -7.83 24.01
N ILE A 447 -16.24 -6.81 24.14
CA ILE A 447 -15.33 -6.66 25.28
C ILE A 447 -16.12 -6.29 26.53
N PRO A 448 -16.04 -7.08 27.62
CA PRO A 448 -16.64 -6.71 28.90
C PRO A 448 -15.76 -5.67 29.61
N PHE A 449 -16.25 -4.45 29.76
CA PHE A 449 -15.58 -3.38 30.51
C PHE A 449 -16.17 -3.30 31.93
N ALA A 450 -15.27 -3.18 32.92
CA ALA A 450 -15.65 -2.84 34.26
C ALA A 450 -16.14 -1.38 34.36
N ASP A 451 -16.94 -1.02 35.38
CA ASP A 451 -17.51 0.34 35.49
C ASP A 451 -16.44 1.43 35.48
N ARG A 452 -15.27 1.19 36.06
CA ARG A 452 -14.11 2.12 36.03
C ARG A 452 -13.46 2.26 34.65
N GLU A 453 -13.63 1.29 33.78
CA GLU A 453 -13.06 1.26 32.42
C GLU A 453 -14.00 1.87 31.38
N ARG A 454 -15.32 1.87 31.65
CA ARG A 454 -16.37 2.39 30.77
C ARG A 454 -16.15 3.83 30.30
N PRO A 455 -15.79 4.81 31.16
CA PRO A 455 -15.60 6.19 30.70
C PRO A 455 -14.55 6.34 29.59
N VAL A 456 -13.53 5.51 29.59
CA VAL A 456 -12.48 5.50 28.55
C VAL A 456 -12.99 4.77 27.30
N ALA A 457 -13.62 3.61 27.49
CA ALA A 457 -14.13 2.79 26.39
C ALA A 457 -15.24 3.50 25.61
N ASP A 458 -16.23 4.08 26.31
CA ASP A 458 -17.37 4.79 25.70
C ASP A 458 -16.95 6.04 24.91
N ARG A 459 -15.78 6.60 25.20
CA ARG A 459 -15.24 7.75 24.47
C ARG A 459 -14.49 7.33 23.19
N ILE A 460 -13.87 6.15 23.15
CA ILE A 460 -12.98 5.73 22.06
C ILE A 460 -13.66 4.76 21.10
N LEU A 461 -14.42 3.79 21.63
CA LEU A 461 -14.98 2.72 20.82
C LEU A 461 -15.98 3.17 19.74
N PRO A 462 -16.87 4.16 19.96
CA PRO A 462 -17.78 4.61 18.92
C PRO A 462 -17.04 5.06 17.66
N ASP A 463 -15.95 5.83 17.80
CA ASP A 463 -15.18 6.32 16.68
C ASP A 463 -14.47 5.18 15.93
N VAL A 464 -13.91 4.21 16.66
CA VAL A 464 -13.27 3.03 16.07
C VAL A 464 -14.27 2.20 15.28
N ILE A 465 -15.45 1.92 15.89
CA ILE A 465 -16.50 1.10 15.29
C ILE A 465 -17.06 1.77 14.03
N GLU A 466 -17.20 3.07 14.06
CA GLU A 466 -17.69 3.83 12.92
C GLU A 466 -16.70 3.81 11.76
N ARG A 467 -15.40 4.04 12.03
CA ARG A 467 -14.31 3.95 11.04
C ARG A 467 -14.24 2.55 10.42
N LEU A 468 -14.39 1.49 11.24
CA LEU A 468 -14.48 0.11 10.74
C LEU A 468 -15.71 -0.07 9.84
N GLY A 469 -16.86 0.48 10.23
CA GLY A 469 -18.07 0.47 9.42
C GLY A 469 -17.93 1.19 8.08
N PHE A 470 -17.18 2.29 8.02
CA PHE A 470 -16.86 2.95 6.73
C PHE A 470 -16.01 2.07 5.83
N LEU A 471 -14.95 1.45 6.36
CA LEU A 471 -14.10 0.53 5.62
C LEU A 471 -14.89 -0.67 5.07
N GLU A 472 -15.84 -1.18 5.84
CA GLU A 472 -16.72 -2.27 5.40
C GLU A 472 -17.66 -1.81 4.28
N ARG A 473 -18.28 -0.62 4.39
CA ARG A 473 -19.15 -0.04 3.35
C ARG A 473 -18.42 0.22 2.03
N VAL A 474 -17.17 0.68 2.07
CA VAL A 474 -16.37 0.85 0.83
C VAL A 474 -15.82 -0.47 0.27
N GLY A 475 -16.21 -1.62 0.85
CA GLY A 475 -15.91 -2.94 0.29
C GLY A 475 -14.49 -3.46 0.59
N VAL A 476 -13.81 -2.99 1.64
CA VAL A 476 -12.49 -3.50 2.08
C VAL A 476 -12.56 -4.27 3.39
N GLY A 477 -13.73 -4.72 3.80
CA GLY A 477 -13.97 -5.46 5.04
C GLY A 477 -13.15 -6.74 5.22
N TYR A 478 -12.65 -7.31 4.13
CA TYR A 478 -11.79 -8.51 4.13
C TYR A 478 -10.31 -8.23 4.45
N LEU A 479 -9.86 -6.98 4.43
CA LEU A 479 -8.49 -6.61 4.78
C LEU A 479 -8.31 -6.67 6.30
N THR A 480 -7.09 -7.03 6.73
CA THR A 480 -6.69 -6.95 8.13
C THR A 480 -6.15 -5.56 8.47
N LEU A 481 -6.27 -5.14 9.72
CA LEU A 481 -5.79 -3.82 10.14
C LEU A 481 -4.26 -3.71 10.10
N ASP A 482 -3.54 -4.83 10.25
CA ASP A 482 -2.08 -4.91 10.15
C ASP A 482 -1.56 -5.02 8.71
N ARG A 483 -2.45 -5.15 7.72
CA ARG A 483 -2.07 -5.25 6.30
C ARG A 483 -1.22 -4.05 5.89
N SER A 484 -0.03 -4.33 5.40
CA SER A 484 0.92 -3.30 4.95
C SER A 484 0.40 -2.58 3.70
N THR A 485 0.41 -1.23 3.70
CA THR A 485 -0.14 -0.44 2.59
C THR A 485 0.57 -0.65 1.24
N PRO A 486 1.91 -0.89 1.16
CA PRO A 486 2.56 -1.24 -0.10
C PRO A 486 2.09 -2.55 -0.74
N THR A 487 1.38 -3.40 0.01
CA THR A 487 0.85 -4.68 -0.49
C THR A 487 -0.61 -4.59 -0.97
N LEU A 488 -1.22 -3.42 -0.85
CA LEU A 488 -2.57 -3.16 -1.33
C LEU A 488 -2.56 -2.91 -2.84
N SER A 489 -3.61 -3.34 -3.52
CA SER A 489 -3.88 -2.87 -4.88
C SER A 489 -4.18 -1.37 -4.89
N ALA A 490 -4.08 -0.72 -6.06
CA ALA A 490 -4.35 0.72 -6.19
C ALA A 490 -5.78 1.06 -5.70
N GLY A 491 -6.77 0.27 -6.07
CA GLY A 491 -8.16 0.45 -5.65
C GLY A 491 -8.36 0.21 -4.15
N GLU A 492 -7.72 -0.80 -3.54
CA GLU A 492 -7.77 -1.02 -2.09
C GLU A 492 -7.17 0.15 -1.32
N ALA A 493 -5.99 0.61 -1.73
CA ALA A 493 -5.31 1.74 -1.10
C ALA A 493 -6.12 3.04 -1.20
N HIS A 494 -6.78 3.26 -2.34
CA HIS A 494 -7.67 4.41 -2.56
C HIS A 494 -8.88 4.36 -1.61
N ARG A 495 -9.56 3.21 -1.50
CA ARG A 495 -10.72 3.02 -0.62
C ARG A 495 -10.37 3.13 0.87
N VAL A 496 -9.21 2.58 1.29
CA VAL A 496 -8.73 2.72 2.67
C VAL A 496 -8.50 4.19 3.02
N ARG A 497 -7.91 4.98 2.10
CA ARG A 497 -7.74 6.43 2.30
C ARG A 497 -9.06 7.17 2.32
N LEU A 498 -9.95 6.85 1.39
CA LEU A 498 -11.30 7.43 1.35
C LEU A 498 -12.01 7.22 2.70
N ALA A 499 -12.05 5.99 3.21
CA ALA A 499 -12.67 5.67 4.49
C ALA A 499 -12.00 6.40 5.68
N GLY A 500 -10.67 6.55 5.66
CA GLY A 500 -9.94 7.31 6.68
C GLY A 500 -10.32 8.78 6.72
N GLN A 501 -10.47 9.42 5.56
CA GLN A 501 -10.87 10.82 5.47
C GLN A 501 -12.33 11.06 5.88
N ILE A 502 -13.22 10.14 5.50
CA ILE A 502 -14.65 10.22 5.86
C ILE A 502 -14.85 10.08 7.37
N GLY A 503 -14.08 9.19 8.01
CA GLY A 503 -14.14 8.98 9.45
C GLY A 503 -13.87 10.23 10.31
N ALA A 504 -13.33 11.30 9.72
CA ALA A 504 -13.11 12.59 10.37
C ALA A 504 -14.38 13.42 10.56
N ARG A 505 -15.54 13.04 10.01
CA ARG A 505 -16.86 13.73 10.09
C ARG A 505 -16.81 15.25 9.80
N LEU A 506 -15.95 15.65 8.90
CA LEU A 506 -15.83 17.05 8.53
C LEU A 506 -17.08 17.49 7.77
N GLN A 507 -17.53 18.73 8.03
CA GLN A 507 -18.71 19.33 7.41
C GLN A 507 -18.35 20.64 6.69
N GLY A 508 -19.11 20.96 5.64
CA GLY A 508 -18.88 22.17 4.86
C GLY A 508 -17.60 22.13 4.01
N ILE A 509 -17.08 20.97 3.70
CA ILE A 509 -15.83 20.74 2.95
C ILE A 509 -16.15 20.35 1.50
N VAL A 510 -15.19 20.61 0.62
CA VAL A 510 -15.18 20.09 -0.75
C VAL A 510 -14.28 18.85 -0.80
N TYR A 511 -14.84 17.70 -1.06
CA TYR A 511 -14.09 16.49 -1.35
C TYR A 511 -13.88 16.37 -2.85
N VAL A 512 -12.64 16.21 -3.30
CA VAL A 512 -12.30 15.99 -4.71
C VAL A 512 -11.71 14.59 -4.85
N LEU A 513 -12.37 13.73 -5.61
CA LEU A 513 -12.08 12.30 -5.75
C LEU A 513 -11.71 11.96 -7.19
N ASP A 514 -10.62 11.19 -7.37
CA ASP A 514 -10.17 10.73 -8.68
C ASP A 514 -10.57 9.27 -8.88
N GLU A 515 -11.53 9.04 -9.75
CA GLU A 515 -11.99 7.71 -10.18
C GLU A 515 -12.17 6.71 -9.01
N PRO A 516 -13.03 7.01 -8.01
CA PRO A 516 -13.14 6.18 -6.82
C PRO A 516 -13.74 4.78 -7.10
N SER A 517 -14.37 4.57 -8.25
CA SER A 517 -14.93 3.28 -8.69
C SER A 517 -13.91 2.32 -9.28
N VAL A 518 -12.65 2.76 -9.48
CA VAL A 518 -11.59 1.94 -10.09
C VAL A 518 -11.35 0.62 -9.35
N GLY A 519 -11.30 -0.47 -10.11
CA GLY A 519 -11.10 -1.82 -9.58
C GLY A 519 -12.27 -2.35 -8.77
N LEU A 520 -13.45 -1.71 -8.86
CA LEU A 520 -14.66 -2.16 -8.21
C LEU A 520 -15.54 -3.02 -9.11
N HIS A 521 -16.02 -4.11 -8.55
CA HIS A 521 -17.18 -4.81 -9.11
C HIS A 521 -18.43 -3.91 -8.96
N GLN A 522 -19.39 -4.00 -9.86
CA GLN A 522 -20.59 -3.17 -9.86
C GLN A 522 -21.34 -3.21 -8.50
N ARG A 523 -21.40 -4.35 -7.84
CA ARG A 523 -21.96 -4.50 -6.49
C ARG A 523 -21.25 -3.60 -5.45
N ASP A 524 -19.93 -3.53 -5.54
CA ASP A 524 -19.13 -2.76 -4.59
C ASP A 524 -19.22 -1.26 -4.92
N ASN A 525 -19.43 -0.91 -6.21
CA ASN A 525 -19.70 0.47 -6.66
C ASN A 525 -21.03 1.01 -6.11
N GLU A 526 -22.09 0.22 -6.07
CA GLU A 526 -23.37 0.60 -5.41
C GLU A 526 -23.15 1.00 -3.93
N ARG A 527 -22.31 0.26 -3.20
CA ARG A 527 -21.96 0.55 -1.80
C ARG A 527 -21.16 1.84 -1.67
N LEU A 528 -20.20 2.04 -2.57
CA LEU A 528 -19.41 3.26 -2.63
C LEU A 528 -20.30 4.49 -2.86
N LEU A 529 -21.21 4.42 -3.84
CA LEU A 529 -22.18 5.49 -4.12
C LEU A 529 -23.01 5.85 -2.89
N GLY A 530 -23.53 4.86 -2.18
CA GLY A 530 -24.24 5.11 -0.92
C GLY A 530 -23.38 5.84 0.11
N THR A 531 -22.08 5.56 0.14
CA THR A 531 -21.15 6.26 1.02
C THR A 531 -20.89 7.71 0.58
N LEU A 532 -20.70 7.97 -0.71
CA LEU A 532 -20.54 9.32 -1.26
C LEU A 532 -21.77 10.19 -1.02
N MET A 533 -22.97 9.61 -1.18
CA MET A 533 -24.23 10.28 -0.86
C MET A 533 -24.33 10.61 0.63
N ALA A 534 -23.92 9.71 1.51
CA ALA A 534 -23.91 9.96 2.95
C ALA A 534 -22.96 11.11 3.34
N ILE A 535 -21.79 11.24 2.67
CA ILE A 535 -20.89 12.40 2.85
C ILE A 535 -21.56 13.70 2.41
N ARG A 536 -22.19 13.68 1.23
CA ARG A 536 -22.96 14.82 0.73
C ARG A 536 -24.04 15.25 1.72
N ASP A 537 -24.80 14.29 2.25
CA ASP A 537 -25.92 14.54 3.16
C ASP A 537 -25.46 15.09 4.53
N LEU A 538 -24.17 14.97 4.87
CA LEU A 538 -23.57 15.67 6.00
C LEU A 538 -23.32 17.17 5.73
N GLY A 539 -23.69 17.69 4.57
CA GLY A 539 -23.52 19.10 4.18
C GLY A 539 -22.17 19.37 3.49
N ASN A 540 -21.60 18.37 2.84
CA ASN A 540 -20.36 18.50 2.07
C ASN A 540 -20.65 18.56 0.55
N THR A 541 -19.74 19.17 -0.19
CA THR A 541 -19.73 19.06 -1.66
C THR A 541 -18.77 17.96 -2.07
N VAL A 542 -19.25 17.00 -2.86
CA VAL A 542 -18.44 15.87 -3.32
C VAL A 542 -18.25 15.99 -4.83
N VAL A 543 -17.04 16.31 -5.27
CA VAL A 543 -16.67 16.41 -6.67
C VAL A 543 -15.91 15.14 -7.06
N VAL A 544 -16.40 14.43 -8.06
CA VAL A 544 -15.85 13.14 -8.48
C VAL A 544 -15.49 13.19 -9.95
N VAL A 545 -14.24 12.88 -10.29
CA VAL A 545 -13.85 12.61 -11.68
C VAL A 545 -14.21 11.16 -11.95
N GLU A 546 -15.13 10.90 -12.90
CA GLU A 546 -15.64 9.55 -13.14
C GLU A 546 -16.09 9.27 -14.57
N HIS A 547 -16.05 7.98 -14.91
CA HIS A 547 -16.48 7.45 -16.21
C HIS A 547 -17.59 6.39 -16.09
N ASP A 548 -17.85 5.90 -14.86
CA ASP A 548 -18.85 4.89 -14.61
C ASP A 548 -20.27 5.43 -14.82
N ALA A 549 -21.05 4.76 -15.66
CA ALA A 549 -22.40 5.18 -16.00
C ALA A 549 -23.36 5.22 -14.81
N GLN A 550 -23.20 4.34 -13.83
CA GLN A 550 -24.02 4.29 -12.62
C GLN A 550 -23.74 5.51 -11.74
N THR A 551 -22.46 5.85 -11.58
CA THR A 551 -22.04 7.03 -10.81
C THR A 551 -22.52 8.32 -11.45
N ILE A 552 -22.40 8.44 -12.79
CA ILE A 552 -22.87 9.63 -13.53
C ILE A 552 -24.39 9.80 -13.37
N ARG A 553 -25.19 8.72 -13.48
CA ARG A 553 -26.64 8.78 -13.31
C ARG A 553 -27.09 9.11 -11.89
N ALA A 554 -26.31 8.71 -10.90
CA ALA A 554 -26.59 8.93 -9.48
C ALA A 554 -26.17 10.33 -8.99
N ALA A 555 -25.45 11.11 -9.82
CA ALA A 555 -25.00 12.45 -9.48
C ALA A 555 -26.17 13.44 -9.39
N ASP A 556 -26.03 14.46 -8.54
CA ASP A 556 -26.95 15.60 -8.52
C ASP A 556 -26.66 16.56 -9.68
N TYR A 557 -25.39 16.63 -10.10
CA TYR A 557 -24.91 17.54 -11.13
C TYR A 557 -23.75 16.93 -11.91
N VAL A 558 -23.71 17.16 -13.21
CA VAL A 558 -22.68 16.65 -14.12
C VAL A 558 -22.03 17.80 -14.87
N VAL A 559 -20.70 17.78 -14.96
CA VAL A 559 -19.91 18.63 -15.85
C VAL A 559 -19.23 17.71 -16.86
N ASP A 560 -19.59 17.78 -18.12
CA ASP A 560 -19.02 16.97 -19.19
C ASP A 560 -18.06 17.81 -20.04
N LEU A 561 -16.79 17.37 -20.09
CA LEU A 561 -15.72 18.05 -20.80
C LEU A 561 -15.42 17.34 -22.14
N GLY A 562 -15.24 18.08 -23.19
CA GLY A 562 -14.99 17.53 -24.53
C GLY A 562 -14.49 18.60 -25.49
N GLU A 563 -14.68 18.43 -26.80
CA GLU A 563 -15.24 17.28 -27.55
C GLU A 563 -14.31 16.06 -27.63
N GLY A 564 -12.99 16.26 -27.56
CA GLY A 564 -11.96 15.24 -27.69
C GLY A 564 -10.90 15.35 -26.60
N ALA A 565 -9.73 14.84 -26.90
CA ALA A 565 -8.58 14.81 -26.00
C ALA A 565 -7.54 15.91 -26.32
N GLY A 566 -6.71 16.27 -25.35
CA GLY A 566 -5.60 17.21 -25.53
C GLY A 566 -6.06 18.57 -26.06
N ARG A 567 -5.54 19.02 -27.20
CA ARG A 567 -5.91 20.32 -27.80
C ARG A 567 -7.36 20.39 -28.28
N GLN A 568 -7.99 19.25 -28.54
CA GLN A 568 -9.41 19.20 -28.94
C GLN A 568 -10.35 19.17 -27.74
N GLY A 569 -9.82 18.92 -26.53
CA GLY A 569 -10.55 19.00 -25.28
C GLY A 569 -10.54 20.38 -24.64
N GLY A 570 -10.81 20.42 -23.35
CA GLY A 570 -10.70 21.60 -22.51
C GLY A 570 -11.87 22.57 -22.58
N THR A 571 -13.02 22.15 -23.11
CA THR A 571 -14.28 22.91 -23.16
C THR A 571 -15.39 22.19 -22.41
N VAL A 572 -16.28 22.93 -21.76
CA VAL A 572 -17.48 22.36 -21.12
C VAL A 572 -18.52 22.12 -22.23
N MET A 573 -18.87 20.86 -22.43
CA MET A 573 -19.90 20.45 -23.38
C MET A 573 -21.29 20.47 -22.77
N TYR A 574 -21.35 20.19 -21.48
CA TYR A 574 -22.58 20.18 -20.71
C TYR A 574 -22.30 20.46 -19.23
N GLN A 575 -23.20 21.17 -18.60
CA GLN A 575 -23.30 21.29 -17.14
C GLN A 575 -24.77 21.33 -16.72
N GLY A 576 -25.14 20.46 -15.75
CA GLY A 576 -26.52 20.33 -15.31
C GLY A 576 -26.86 18.97 -14.72
N PRO A 577 -28.14 18.69 -14.45
CA PRO A 577 -28.59 17.38 -13.96
C PRO A 577 -28.33 16.26 -14.99
N PRO A 578 -27.99 15.04 -14.55
CA PRO A 578 -27.67 13.93 -15.49
C PRO A 578 -28.84 13.55 -16.41
N ALA A 579 -30.08 13.75 -15.99
CA ALA A 579 -31.28 13.44 -16.77
C ALA A 579 -31.40 14.27 -18.08
N THR A 580 -30.79 15.46 -18.09
CA THR A 580 -30.82 16.38 -19.25
C THR A 580 -29.50 16.47 -20.00
N LEU A 581 -28.57 15.50 -19.77
CA LEU A 581 -27.29 15.42 -20.46
C LEU A 581 -27.49 15.12 -21.96
N ASN A 582 -27.56 16.17 -22.78
CA ASN A 582 -27.78 16.11 -24.22
C ASN A 582 -26.56 16.62 -25.00
N GLY A 583 -26.39 16.14 -26.24
CA GLY A 583 -25.43 16.68 -27.20
C GLY A 583 -23.98 16.27 -27.01
N SER A 584 -23.59 15.69 -25.87
CA SER A 584 -22.22 15.23 -25.61
C SER A 584 -22.03 13.76 -25.96
N LEU A 585 -20.78 13.35 -26.13
CA LEU A 585 -20.41 11.97 -26.37
C LEU A 585 -20.85 11.05 -25.20
N THR A 586 -20.59 11.48 -23.97
CA THR A 586 -21.03 10.80 -22.75
C THR A 586 -22.54 10.61 -22.72
N GLY A 587 -23.30 11.68 -23.05
CA GLY A 587 -24.76 11.65 -23.10
C GLY A 587 -25.31 10.65 -24.11
N ARG A 588 -24.70 10.55 -25.29
CA ARG A 588 -25.07 9.57 -26.32
C ARG A 588 -24.89 8.13 -25.86
N TYR A 589 -23.83 7.82 -25.15
CA TYR A 589 -23.64 6.51 -24.54
C TYR A 589 -24.63 6.22 -23.41
N LEU A 590 -24.89 7.20 -22.52
CA LEU A 590 -25.82 7.03 -21.41
C LEU A 590 -27.28 6.80 -21.87
N ARG A 591 -27.67 7.40 -22.98
CA ARG A 591 -29.01 7.18 -23.62
C ARG A 591 -29.04 5.93 -24.50
N GLY A 592 -27.91 5.28 -24.72
CA GLY A 592 -27.81 4.08 -25.55
C GLY A 592 -27.87 4.35 -27.06
N GLU A 593 -27.69 5.61 -27.51
CA GLU A 593 -27.53 5.96 -28.91
C GLU A 593 -26.23 5.39 -29.50
N LEU A 594 -25.18 5.38 -28.66
CA LEU A 594 -23.94 4.70 -28.93
C LEU A 594 -23.78 3.56 -27.90
N ARG A 595 -23.29 2.42 -28.39
CA ARG A 595 -23.03 1.24 -27.53
C ARG A 595 -21.81 0.50 -28.03
N VAL A 596 -21.06 -0.10 -27.09
CA VAL A 596 -20.10 -1.13 -27.46
C VAL A 596 -20.87 -2.35 -27.96
N PRO A 597 -20.61 -2.84 -29.17
CA PRO A 597 -21.38 -3.94 -29.73
C PRO A 597 -21.10 -5.26 -29.00
N VAL A 598 -22.11 -6.11 -28.88
CA VAL A 598 -21.91 -7.51 -28.49
C VAL A 598 -21.45 -8.28 -29.72
N PRO A 599 -20.36 -9.05 -29.68
CA PRO A 599 -19.91 -9.86 -30.80
C PRO A 599 -21.01 -10.82 -31.27
N SER A 600 -21.22 -10.90 -32.57
CA SER A 600 -22.22 -11.79 -33.17
C SER A 600 -21.90 -13.29 -33.00
N ALA A 601 -20.62 -13.60 -32.89
CA ALA A 601 -20.13 -14.96 -32.65
C ALA A 601 -18.97 -14.91 -31.66
N ARG A 602 -18.83 -15.93 -30.82
CA ARG A 602 -17.70 -16.12 -29.94
C ARG A 602 -16.65 -16.99 -30.63
N ARG A 603 -15.35 -16.62 -30.43
CA ARG A 603 -14.26 -17.42 -31.00
C ARG A 603 -14.18 -18.76 -30.27
N ALA A 604 -14.03 -19.82 -31.05
CA ALA A 604 -13.68 -21.14 -30.51
C ALA A 604 -12.17 -21.17 -30.22
N GLY A 605 -11.77 -21.63 -29.02
CA GLY A 605 -10.36 -21.74 -28.66
C GLY A 605 -9.62 -22.72 -29.58
N THR A 606 -8.34 -22.45 -29.85
CA THR A 606 -7.45 -23.32 -30.64
C THR A 606 -6.76 -24.40 -29.80
N GLY A 607 -6.87 -24.32 -28.49
CA GLY A 607 -6.32 -25.18 -27.45
C GLY A 607 -6.73 -24.72 -26.06
N THR A 608 -6.17 -25.30 -25.02
CA THR A 608 -6.50 -24.93 -23.65
C THR A 608 -5.27 -24.90 -22.73
N LEU A 609 -5.21 -23.91 -21.88
CA LEU A 609 -4.37 -23.91 -20.67
C LEU A 609 -5.23 -24.34 -19.49
N ARG A 610 -4.72 -25.24 -18.64
CA ARG A 610 -5.42 -25.70 -17.44
C ARG A 610 -4.54 -25.52 -16.21
N ILE A 611 -4.99 -24.74 -15.26
CA ILE A 611 -4.40 -24.61 -13.93
C ILE A 611 -5.14 -25.60 -13.03
N LEU A 612 -4.42 -26.53 -12.42
CA LEU A 612 -4.97 -27.54 -11.52
C LEU A 612 -4.62 -27.25 -10.09
N GLY A 613 -5.60 -27.35 -9.20
CA GLY A 613 -5.44 -27.27 -7.75
C GLY A 613 -4.86 -25.94 -7.23
N ALA A 614 -5.23 -24.81 -7.81
CA ALA A 614 -4.75 -23.48 -7.39
C ALA A 614 -5.14 -23.17 -5.93
N ARG A 615 -4.13 -22.93 -5.04
CA ARG A 615 -4.31 -22.80 -3.57
C ARG A 615 -3.56 -21.65 -2.94
N GLU A 616 -3.07 -20.71 -3.73
CA GLU A 616 -2.37 -19.55 -3.18
C GLU A 616 -3.35 -18.57 -2.56
N HIS A 617 -2.94 -17.93 -1.48
CA HIS A 617 -3.73 -16.96 -0.70
C HIS A 617 -5.12 -17.50 -0.35
N ASN A 618 -6.19 -16.87 -0.89
CA ASN A 618 -7.57 -17.25 -0.61
C ASN A 618 -8.14 -18.30 -1.59
N LEU A 619 -7.39 -18.74 -2.62
CA LEU A 619 -7.84 -19.74 -3.57
C LEU A 619 -8.00 -21.11 -2.91
N ARG A 620 -9.12 -21.79 -3.19
CA ARG A 620 -9.54 -23.01 -2.47
C ARG A 620 -9.31 -24.30 -3.27
N GLY A 621 -8.16 -24.44 -3.94
CA GLY A 621 -7.85 -25.64 -4.72
C GLY A 621 -8.73 -25.74 -5.96
N ILE A 622 -8.81 -24.65 -6.70
CA ILE A 622 -9.66 -24.54 -7.88
C ILE A 622 -8.91 -25.01 -9.13
N ASP A 623 -9.67 -25.64 -10.04
CA ASP A 623 -9.24 -25.94 -11.39
C ASP A 623 -9.82 -24.91 -12.35
N VAL A 624 -8.97 -24.37 -13.23
CA VAL A 624 -9.36 -23.31 -14.15
C VAL A 624 -8.88 -23.64 -15.55
N THR A 625 -9.78 -23.54 -16.53
CA THR A 625 -9.47 -23.73 -17.96
C THR A 625 -9.56 -22.40 -18.69
N ILE A 626 -8.53 -22.07 -19.47
CA ILE A 626 -8.42 -20.86 -20.28
C ILE A 626 -8.27 -21.31 -21.75
N PRO A 627 -9.24 -20.99 -22.63
CA PRO A 627 -9.11 -21.29 -24.05
C PRO A 627 -8.00 -20.44 -24.69
N LEU A 628 -7.14 -21.06 -25.49
CA LEU A 628 -6.12 -20.35 -26.28
C LEU A 628 -6.73 -19.73 -27.55
N GLY A 629 -6.16 -18.61 -28.02
CA GLY A 629 -6.68 -17.88 -29.19
C GLY A 629 -8.00 -17.17 -28.93
N THR A 630 -8.25 -16.77 -27.68
CA THR A 630 -9.49 -16.10 -27.26
C THR A 630 -9.21 -14.87 -26.38
N LEU A 631 -10.21 -13.99 -26.28
CA LEU A 631 -10.29 -12.99 -25.22
C LEU A 631 -11.00 -13.62 -24.00
N THR A 632 -10.23 -13.99 -23.00
CA THR A 632 -10.73 -14.52 -21.73
C THR A 632 -10.74 -13.41 -20.68
N VAL A 633 -11.86 -13.22 -19.99
CA VAL A 633 -11.98 -12.25 -18.89
C VAL A 633 -12.13 -12.96 -17.56
N VAL A 634 -11.28 -12.64 -16.60
CA VAL A 634 -11.38 -13.06 -15.20
C VAL A 634 -12.08 -11.98 -14.41
N SER A 635 -13.32 -12.24 -14.01
CA SER A 635 -14.19 -11.32 -13.29
C SER A 635 -14.48 -11.80 -11.87
N GLY A 636 -15.26 -11.03 -11.11
CA GLY A 636 -15.69 -11.36 -9.75
C GLY A 636 -15.50 -10.19 -8.78
N VAL A 637 -16.07 -10.28 -7.59
CA VAL A 637 -15.99 -9.22 -6.58
C VAL A 637 -14.55 -8.88 -6.19
N SER A 638 -14.33 -7.66 -5.69
CA SER A 638 -13.00 -7.24 -5.21
C SER A 638 -12.53 -8.20 -4.10
N GLY A 639 -11.25 -8.62 -4.12
CA GLY A 639 -10.71 -9.56 -3.14
C GLY A 639 -11.12 -11.03 -3.33
N SER A 640 -11.75 -11.41 -4.45
CA SER A 640 -12.13 -12.81 -4.73
C SER A 640 -10.98 -13.73 -5.14
N GLY A 641 -9.77 -13.19 -5.40
CA GLY A 641 -8.58 -13.96 -5.77
C GLY A 641 -8.18 -13.87 -7.24
N LYS A 642 -8.70 -12.91 -8.01
CA LYS A 642 -8.42 -12.72 -9.45
C LYS A 642 -6.93 -12.53 -9.74
N SER A 643 -6.28 -11.56 -9.12
CA SER A 643 -4.85 -11.27 -9.32
C SER A 643 -3.98 -12.44 -8.84
N THR A 644 -4.39 -13.13 -7.77
CA THR A 644 -3.70 -14.35 -7.30
C THR A 644 -3.71 -15.44 -8.38
N LEU A 645 -4.87 -15.66 -9.03
CA LEU A 645 -4.98 -16.65 -10.09
C LEU A 645 -4.17 -16.25 -11.32
N VAL A 646 -4.28 -14.99 -11.75
CA VAL A 646 -3.73 -14.53 -13.04
C VAL A 646 -2.26 -14.15 -12.91
N ASP A 647 -1.88 -13.32 -11.92
CA ASP A 647 -0.50 -12.82 -11.78
C ASP A 647 0.39 -13.81 -11.02
N ASP A 648 -0.06 -14.24 -9.81
CA ASP A 648 0.79 -15.06 -8.95
C ASP A 648 0.93 -16.50 -9.46
N ILE A 649 -0.11 -17.06 -10.09
CA ILE A 649 -0.07 -18.43 -10.59
C ILE A 649 0.15 -18.47 -12.10
N LEU A 650 -0.80 -18.02 -12.92
CA LEU A 650 -0.73 -18.18 -14.37
C LEU A 650 0.51 -17.54 -14.98
N PHE A 651 0.70 -16.23 -14.73
CA PHE A 651 1.84 -15.49 -15.29
C PHE A 651 3.16 -16.08 -14.86
N ARG A 652 3.34 -16.30 -13.54
CA ARG A 652 4.61 -16.80 -13.03
C ARG A 652 4.90 -18.24 -13.47
N ALA A 653 3.90 -19.11 -13.54
CA ALA A 653 4.07 -20.47 -14.01
C ALA A 653 4.44 -20.52 -15.49
N LEU A 654 3.78 -19.72 -16.35
CA LEU A 654 4.15 -19.60 -17.76
C LEU A 654 5.55 -19.02 -17.94
N ALA A 655 5.87 -17.92 -17.24
CA ALA A 655 7.17 -17.28 -17.31
C ALA A 655 8.30 -18.22 -16.85
N ALA A 656 8.10 -18.98 -15.78
CA ALA A 656 9.05 -19.99 -15.31
C ALA A 656 9.22 -21.13 -16.33
N GLY A 657 8.13 -21.63 -16.91
CA GLY A 657 8.15 -22.66 -17.96
C GLY A 657 8.89 -22.22 -19.23
N LEU A 658 8.88 -20.90 -19.53
CA LEU A 658 9.62 -20.30 -20.65
C LEU A 658 11.06 -19.90 -20.28
N GLY A 659 11.57 -20.31 -19.10
CA GLY A 659 12.93 -19.99 -18.65
C GLY A 659 13.14 -18.50 -18.28
N ARG A 660 12.09 -17.74 -18.07
CA ARG A 660 12.19 -16.33 -17.67
C ARG A 660 12.37 -16.19 -16.17
N LYS A 661 13.16 -15.21 -15.77
CA LYS A 661 13.33 -14.87 -14.36
C LYS A 661 12.04 -14.29 -13.79
N THR A 662 11.44 -14.99 -12.86
CA THR A 662 10.24 -14.58 -12.15
C THR A 662 10.27 -15.05 -10.70
N ALA A 663 9.44 -14.50 -9.85
CA ALA A 663 9.20 -15.08 -8.53
C ALA A 663 8.58 -16.48 -8.69
N ALA A 664 8.75 -17.33 -7.68
CA ALA A 664 8.13 -18.66 -7.70
C ALA A 664 6.61 -18.53 -7.93
N PRO A 665 6.02 -19.39 -8.77
CA PRO A 665 4.58 -19.39 -8.97
C PRO A 665 3.87 -19.74 -7.66
N GLY A 666 2.70 -19.16 -7.47
CA GLY A 666 1.82 -19.45 -6.33
C GLY A 666 1.47 -20.94 -6.28
N ARG A 667 1.07 -21.42 -5.11
CA ARG A 667 0.79 -22.86 -4.87
C ARG A 667 -0.32 -23.38 -5.78
N HIS A 668 0.03 -24.32 -6.66
CA HIS A 668 -0.86 -25.06 -7.56
C HIS A 668 -0.28 -26.45 -7.78
N GLN A 669 -1.07 -27.35 -8.34
CA GLN A 669 -0.62 -28.73 -8.61
C GLN A 669 0.12 -28.83 -9.95
N ALA A 670 -0.46 -28.28 -11.01
CA ALA A 670 0.13 -28.31 -12.35
C ALA A 670 -0.46 -27.21 -13.24
N LEU A 671 0.32 -26.84 -14.28
CA LEU A 671 -0.13 -26.06 -15.43
C LEU A 671 0.00 -26.92 -16.69
N GLU A 672 -1.13 -27.34 -17.24
CA GLU A 672 -1.20 -28.15 -18.48
C GLU A 672 -1.38 -27.24 -19.71
N GLY A 673 -0.89 -27.66 -20.86
CA GLY A 673 -1.02 -26.94 -22.13
C GLY A 673 0.00 -25.81 -22.34
N ALA A 674 0.94 -25.60 -21.42
CA ALA A 674 1.93 -24.53 -21.50
C ALA A 674 2.88 -24.66 -22.72
N SER A 675 3.06 -25.86 -23.28
CA SER A 675 3.88 -26.09 -24.49
C SER A 675 3.33 -25.42 -25.76
N ALA A 676 2.06 -25.06 -25.79
CA ALA A 676 1.45 -24.30 -26.89
C ALA A 676 1.75 -22.80 -26.86
N VAL A 677 2.35 -22.29 -25.78
CA VAL A 677 2.67 -20.87 -25.56
C VAL A 677 4.15 -20.63 -25.82
N GLU A 678 4.46 -19.68 -26.69
CA GLU A 678 5.85 -19.28 -27.01
C GLU A 678 6.32 -18.08 -26.20
N ASP A 679 5.39 -17.21 -25.79
CA ASP A 679 5.72 -16.02 -25.00
C ASP A 679 4.58 -15.65 -24.05
N VAL A 680 4.90 -14.99 -22.94
CA VAL A 680 3.95 -14.40 -21.99
C VAL A 680 4.31 -12.97 -21.67
N VAL A 681 3.35 -12.05 -21.77
CA VAL A 681 3.53 -10.62 -21.56
C VAL A 681 2.51 -10.13 -20.54
N ALA A 682 2.98 -9.61 -19.40
CA ALA A 682 2.12 -8.95 -18.43
C ALA A 682 2.13 -7.43 -18.66
N ILE A 683 0.94 -6.86 -18.75
CA ILE A 683 0.72 -5.43 -18.96
C ILE A 683 -0.06 -4.89 -17.75
N ASP A 684 0.69 -4.40 -16.79
CA ASP A 684 0.20 -3.85 -15.52
C ASP A 684 0.13 -2.31 -15.54
N GLN A 685 -0.47 -1.72 -14.51
CA GLN A 685 -0.63 -0.27 -14.35
C GLN A 685 0.61 0.43 -13.76
N ARG A 686 1.72 -0.31 -13.50
CA ARG A 686 2.94 0.30 -12.96
C ARG A 686 3.53 1.33 -13.91
N PRO A 687 4.15 2.40 -13.42
CA PRO A 687 4.77 3.41 -14.27
C PRO A 687 5.77 2.80 -15.26
N ILE A 688 5.87 3.37 -16.47
CA ILE A 688 6.85 2.95 -17.50
C ILE A 688 8.28 3.35 -17.15
N GLY A 689 8.49 4.05 -16.04
CA GLY A 689 9.78 4.42 -15.49
C GLY A 689 9.61 5.24 -14.23
N ARG A 690 10.66 5.25 -13.39
CA ARG A 690 10.65 5.91 -12.07
C ARG A 690 11.33 7.28 -12.07
N THR A 691 11.90 7.70 -13.18
CA THR A 691 12.64 8.97 -13.29
C THR A 691 11.97 9.91 -14.28
N PRO A 692 12.14 11.22 -14.14
CA PRO A 692 11.64 12.20 -15.12
C PRO A 692 12.17 12.00 -16.54
N ARG A 693 13.28 11.26 -16.72
CA ARG A 693 13.87 10.93 -18.04
C ARG A 693 13.08 9.88 -18.81
N SER A 694 12.36 9.01 -18.10
CA SER A 694 11.49 8.03 -18.74
C SER A 694 10.27 8.74 -19.34
N ASN A 695 9.96 8.43 -20.60
CA ASN A 695 8.83 8.99 -21.33
C ASN A 695 8.34 8.01 -22.41
N PRO A 696 7.18 8.24 -23.05
CA PRO A 696 6.65 7.36 -24.09
C PRO A 696 7.65 7.10 -25.23
N ALA A 697 8.40 8.11 -25.69
CA ALA A 697 9.37 7.93 -26.76
C ALA A 697 10.55 7.04 -26.37
N THR A 698 11.03 7.13 -25.12
CA THR A 698 12.10 6.26 -24.63
C THR A 698 11.62 4.83 -24.44
N TYR A 699 10.44 4.66 -23.86
CA TYR A 699 9.90 3.34 -23.53
C TYR A 699 9.54 2.52 -24.78
N THR A 700 8.94 3.16 -25.78
CA THR A 700 8.57 2.52 -27.06
C THR A 700 9.75 2.35 -28.00
N GLY A 701 10.88 3.00 -27.72
CA GLY A 701 12.05 3.00 -28.60
C GLY A 701 11.98 4.01 -29.76
N ALA A 702 10.95 4.87 -29.80
CA ALA A 702 10.82 5.94 -30.77
C ALA A 702 11.99 6.93 -30.70
N LEU A 703 12.47 7.27 -29.50
CA LEU A 703 13.58 8.18 -29.30
C LEU A 703 14.85 7.72 -30.02
N GLY A 704 15.10 6.39 -30.11
CA GLY A 704 16.23 5.83 -30.84
C GLY A 704 16.21 6.26 -32.31
N ALA A 705 15.08 6.08 -32.99
CA ALA A 705 14.89 6.45 -34.38
C ALA A 705 14.89 7.99 -34.59
N ILE A 706 14.31 8.75 -33.67
CA ILE A 706 14.34 10.23 -33.70
C ILE A 706 15.79 10.72 -33.61
N ARG A 707 16.59 10.21 -32.71
CA ARG A 707 18.01 10.55 -32.55
C ARG A 707 18.83 10.23 -33.81
N GLU A 708 18.53 9.09 -34.42
CA GLU A 708 19.16 8.69 -35.67
C GLU A 708 18.83 9.70 -36.80
N MET A 709 17.55 10.06 -36.96
CA MET A 709 17.12 11.06 -37.91
C MET A 709 17.82 12.41 -37.71
N PHE A 710 17.90 12.91 -36.48
CA PHE A 710 18.61 14.17 -36.19
C PHE A 710 20.12 14.08 -36.52
N SER A 711 20.76 12.94 -36.33
CA SER A 711 22.17 12.72 -36.65
C SER A 711 22.44 12.74 -38.17
N LEU A 712 21.42 12.51 -39.01
CA LEU A 712 21.50 12.52 -40.47
C LEU A 712 21.25 13.90 -41.09
N VAL A 713 20.77 14.88 -40.31
CA VAL A 713 20.59 16.27 -40.78
C VAL A 713 21.93 16.85 -41.23
N PRO A 714 21.99 17.59 -42.35
CA PRO A 714 23.27 18.13 -42.88
C PRO A 714 24.10 18.93 -41.87
N GLU A 715 23.44 19.77 -41.08
CA GLU A 715 24.08 20.54 -40.01
C GLU A 715 24.71 19.67 -38.92
N ALA A 716 24.01 18.59 -38.47
CA ALA A 716 24.54 17.65 -37.53
C ALA A 716 25.78 16.91 -38.06
N ARG A 717 25.76 16.50 -39.34
CA ARG A 717 26.92 15.89 -40.03
C ARG A 717 28.08 16.85 -40.12
N ALA A 718 27.85 18.10 -40.48
CA ALA A 718 28.87 19.13 -40.57
C ALA A 718 29.59 19.39 -39.25
N ARG A 719 28.82 19.31 -38.14
CA ARG A 719 29.36 19.43 -36.77
C ARG A 719 29.89 18.11 -36.18
N GLY A 720 29.86 17.01 -36.94
CA GLY A 720 30.26 15.68 -36.45
C GLY A 720 29.38 15.11 -35.36
N TYR A 721 28.15 15.55 -35.27
CA TYR A 721 27.21 15.08 -34.21
C TYR A 721 26.64 13.70 -34.55
N ARG A 722 26.88 12.72 -33.69
CA ARG A 722 26.31 11.37 -33.77
C ARG A 722 25.00 11.27 -32.97
N SER A 723 24.29 10.15 -33.12
CA SER A 723 23.01 9.93 -32.40
C SER A 723 23.11 10.06 -30.87
N GLY A 724 24.31 9.86 -30.29
CA GLY A 724 24.58 10.09 -28.86
C GLY A 724 24.39 11.55 -28.43
N ARG A 725 24.73 12.53 -29.32
CA ARG A 725 24.55 13.96 -29.05
C ARG A 725 23.09 14.33 -28.79
N PHE A 726 22.16 13.64 -29.42
CA PHE A 726 20.74 13.85 -29.32
C PHE A 726 20.08 13.01 -28.19
N SER A 727 20.87 12.58 -27.21
CA SER A 727 20.38 11.89 -26.00
C SER A 727 20.46 12.80 -24.79
N PHE A 728 19.36 12.98 -24.09
CA PHE A 728 19.35 13.67 -22.80
C PHE A 728 19.89 12.81 -21.63
N ASN A 729 20.22 11.54 -21.88
CA ASN A 729 20.82 10.65 -20.87
C ASN A 729 22.36 10.67 -20.90
N VAL A 730 22.96 11.16 -21.98
CA VAL A 730 24.40 11.11 -22.22
C VAL A 730 25.00 12.50 -22.12
N LYS A 731 26.20 12.62 -21.50
CA LYS A 731 26.96 13.86 -21.47
C LYS A 731 27.28 14.34 -22.89
N GLY A 732 27.35 15.66 -23.07
CA GLY A 732 27.63 16.31 -24.32
C GLY A 732 26.41 16.91 -25.04
N GLY A 733 25.22 16.26 -25.02
CA GLY A 733 24.01 16.81 -25.62
C GLY A 733 22.96 17.28 -24.61
N ARG A 734 23.03 16.78 -23.39
CA ARG A 734 22.09 17.12 -22.34
C ARG A 734 22.38 18.44 -21.64
N CYS A 735 21.37 19.03 -21.03
CA CYS A 735 21.57 20.13 -20.09
C CYS A 735 22.29 19.62 -18.83
N GLU A 736 23.47 20.14 -18.54
CA GLU A 736 24.26 19.68 -17.38
C GLU A 736 23.68 20.21 -16.04
N ALA A 737 22.92 21.31 -16.04
CA ALA A 737 22.31 21.87 -14.85
C ALA A 737 21.22 20.96 -14.24
N CYS A 738 20.43 20.28 -15.07
CA CYS A 738 19.44 19.29 -14.65
C CYS A 738 19.79 17.86 -15.08
N GLN A 739 20.97 17.66 -15.64
CA GLN A 739 21.47 16.38 -16.14
C GLN A 739 20.51 15.65 -17.11
N GLY A 740 19.68 16.41 -17.82
CA GLY A 740 18.69 15.90 -18.78
C GLY A 740 17.30 15.64 -18.22
N ASP A 741 17.06 15.88 -16.94
CA ASP A 741 15.73 15.67 -16.31
C ASP A 741 14.71 16.71 -16.79
N GLY A 742 15.16 17.93 -17.14
CA GLY A 742 14.31 19.06 -17.48
C GLY A 742 13.70 19.75 -16.26
N VAL A 743 13.77 19.10 -15.11
CA VAL A 743 13.29 19.59 -13.82
C VAL A 743 14.35 19.44 -12.74
N ARG A 744 14.21 20.17 -11.64
CA ARG A 744 15.04 20.00 -10.44
C ARG A 744 14.15 19.58 -9.28
N PRO A 745 14.47 18.51 -8.56
CA PRO A 745 13.72 18.13 -7.37
C PRO A 745 14.03 19.12 -6.23
N ILE A 746 13.00 19.62 -5.59
CA ILE A 746 13.07 20.32 -4.31
C ILE A 746 12.64 19.30 -3.27
N ARG A 747 13.59 18.86 -2.44
CA ARG A 747 13.30 17.92 -1.35
C ARG A 747 12.55 18.62 -0.22
N MET A 748 11.40 18.10 0.14
CA MET A 748 10.61 18.58 1.25
C MET A 748 10.60 17.55 2.38
N HIS A 749 10.93 17.99 3.62
CA HIS A 749 11.10 17.06 4.75
C HIS A 749 9.79 16.38 5.21
N PHE A 750 8.64 16.98 4.93
CA PHE A 750 7.32 16.52 5.42
C PHE A 750 6.27 16.37 4.31
N LEU A 751 6.59 16.71 3.08
CA LEU A 751 5.73 16.64 1.90
C LEU A 751 6.43 15.85 0.77
N PRO A 752 5.70 15.39 -0.24
CA PRO A 752 6.31 14.80 -1.44
C PRO A 752 7.24 15.82 -2.11
N ASP A 753 8.35 15.33 -2.70
CA ASP A 753 9.31 16.15 -3.42
C ASP A 753 8.62 16.93 -4.55
N ALA A 754 8.82 18.24 -4.59
CA ALA A 754 8.34 19.09 -5.68
C ALA A 754 9.36 19.13 -6.83
N HIS A 755 8.88 19.12 -8.07
CA HIS A 755 9.70 19.19 -9.27
C HIS A 755 9.51 20.55 -9.95
N VAL A 756 10.53 21.41 -9.91
CA VAL A 756 10.51 22.73 -10.56
C VAL A 756 11.23 22.68 -11.89
N ARG A 757 10.72 23.39 -12.90
CA ARG A 757 11.38 23.49 -14.22
C ARG A 757 12.81 23.99 -14.09
N CYS A 758 13.72 23.38 -14.83
CA CYS A 758 15.12 23.81 -14.85
C CYS A 758 15.27 25.18 -15.52
N ASP A 759 15.80 26.17 -14.81
CA ASP A 759 15.98 27.53 -15.30
C ASP A 759 16.93 27.62 -16.48
N ALA A 760 17.96 26.76 -16.52
CA ALA A 760 18.98 26.78 -17.57
C ALA A 760 18.44 26.29 -18.92
N CYS A 761 17.68 25.21 -18.96
CA CYS A 761 17.12 24.67 -20.21
C CYS A 761 15.63 24.93 -20.38
N LYS A 762 14.97 25.55 -19.40
CA LYS A 762 13.52 25.83 -19.40
C LYS A 762 12.67 24.59 -19.71
N GLY A 763 13.06 23.44 -19.14
CA GLY A 763 12.40 22.18 -19.35
C GLY A 763 12.79 21.42 -20.62
N ARG A 764 13.61 21.98 -21.52
CA ARG A 764 13.97 21.40 -22.83
C ARG A 764 14.95 20.22 -22.76
N ARG A 765 15.58 19.93 -21.62
CA ARG A 765 16.47 18.78 -21.35
C ARG A 765 17.82 18.79 -22.05
N TYR A 766 18.01 19.56 -23.11
CA TYR A 766 19.21 19.62 -23.92
C TYR A 766 20.02 20.93 -23.72
N ASN A 767 21.26 20.92 -24.07
CA ASN A 767 22.09 22.12 -24.11
C ASN A 767 21.78 22.94 -25.39
N ARG A 768 22.28 24.20 -25.43
CA ARG A 768 21.97 25.15 -26.49
C ARG A 768 22.45 24.67 -27.86
N GLU A 769 23.66 24.11 -27.93
CA GLU A 769 24.27 23.71 -29.21
C GLU A 769 23.53 22.53 -29.85
N THR A 770 22.97 21.61 -29.04
CA THR A 770 22.13 20.50 -29.54
C THR A 770 20.80 21.02 -30.09
N LEU A 771 20.25 22.07 -29.47
CA LEU A 771 18.97 22.68 -29.89
C LEU A 771 19.09 23.57 -31.15
N GLU A 772 20.31 23.88 -31.58
CA GLU A 772 20.53 24.58 -32.85
C GLU A 772 20.28 23.71 -34.09
N VAL A 773 20.42 22.39 -33.95
CA VAL A 773 20.12 21.45 -35.05
C VAL A 773 18.63 21.31 -35.27
N LEU A 774 18.16 21.61 -36.47
CA LEU A 774 16.74 21.60 -36.82
C LEU A 774 16.39 20.50 -37.82
N TYR A 775 15.31 19.75 -37.53
CA TYR A 775 14.68 18.85 -38.47
C TYR A 775 13.32 19.43 -38.85
N HIS A 776 13.10 19.76 -40.13
CA HIS A 776 11.92 20.50 -40.61
C HIS A 776 11.56 21.72 -39.75
N GLY A 777 12.59 22.54 -39.42
CA GLY A 777 12.41 23.76 -38.63
C GLY A 777 12.13 23.52 -37.13
N ARG A 778 12.25 22.29 -36.61
CA ARG A 778 11.99 21.92 -35.21
C ARG A 778 13.26 21.36 -34.55
N THR A 779 13.50 21.75 -33.32
CA THR A 779 14.53 21.15 -32.45
C THR A 779 14.08 19.77 -31.97
N ILE A 780 15.01 18.96 -31.50
CA ILE A 780 14.65 17.66 -30.89
C ILE A 780 13.75 17.82 -29.65
N ALA A 781 13.88 18.91 -28.91
CA ALA A 781 12.99 19.21 -27.79
C ALA A 781 11.57 19.54 -28.29
N ASP A 782 11.42 20.30 -29.38
CA ASP A 782 10.11 20.58 -29.97
C ASP A 782 9.44 19.31 -30.51
N VAL A 783 10.24 18.38 -31.08
CA VAL A 783 9.71 17.06 -31.51
C VAL A 783 9.24 16.21 -30.32
N LEU A 784 9.93 16.25 -29.22
CA LEU A 784 9.50 15.53 -28.01
C LEU A 784 8.26 16.19 -27.36
N ASP A 785 8.02 17.45 -27.61
CA ASP A 785 6.83 18.17 -27.12
C ASP A 785 5.58 17.99 -28.00
N LEU A 786 5.75 17.41 -29.21
CA LEU A 786 4.62 17.03 -30.06
C LEU A 786 3.78 15.95 -29.40
N THR A 787 2.46 16.03 -29.60
CA THR A 787 1.55 14.92 -29.33
C THR A 787 1.83 13.77 -30.32
N VAL A 788 1.37 12.56 -29.98
CA VAL A 788 1.50 11.40 -30.87
C VAL A 788 0.87 11.67 -32.23
N ASP A 789 -0.32 12.28 -32.27
CA ASP A 789 -1.04 12.62 -33.51
C ASP A 789 -0.30 13.69 -34.33
N GLU A 790 0.26 14.71 -33.68
CA GLU A 790 1.10 15.72 -34.37
C GLU A 790 2.40 15.13 -34.87
N ALA A 791 3.00 14.23 -34.10
CA ALA A 791 4.24 13.56 -34.46
C ALA A 791 4.06 12.60 -35.64
N GLU A 792 2.88 11.98 -35.80
CA GLU A 792 2.55 11.16 -36.98
C GLU A 792 2.64 11.96 -38.27
N ASN A 793 2.16 13.21 -38.29
CA ASN A 793 2.24 14.10 -39.42
C ASN A 793 3.65 14.56 -39.75
N VAL A 794 4.51 14.79 -38.71
CA VAL A 794 5.88 15.30 -38.87
C VAL A 794 6.89 14.20 -39.17
N LEU A 795 6.72 13.03 -38.52
CA LEU A 795 7.67 11.92 -38.53
C LEU A 795 7.19 10.71 -39.36
N GLY A 796 5.98 10.76 -39.91
CA GLY A 796 5.31 9.66 -40.63
C GLY A 796 6.05 9.18 -41.90
N ALA A 797 6.99 9.97 -42.45
CA ALA A 797 7.85 9.53 -43.53
C ALA A 797 8.81 8.39 -43.12
N HIS A 798 9.10 8.24 -41.82
CA HIS A 798 9.96 7.17 -41.31
C HIS A 798 9.11 5.92 -40.98
N PRO A 799 9.29 4.77 -41.68
CA PRO A 799 8.37 3.61 -41.57
C PRO A 799 8.24 3.04 -40.16
N ARG A 800 9.35 2.99 -39.42
CA ARG A 800 9.37 2.50 -38.04
C ARG A 800 8.61 3.43 -37.08
N LEU A 801 8.81 4.75 -37.21
CA LEU A 801 8.10 5.73 -36.37
C LEU A 801 6.63 5.77 -36.71
N ARG A 802 6.26 5.76 -37.99
CA ARG A 802 4.85 5.71 -38.42
C ARG A 802 4.09 4.55 -37.78
N ARG A 803 4.66 3.31 -37.81
CA ARG A 803 4.03 2.14 -37.18
C ARG A 803 3.84 2.34 -35.67
N LEU A 804 4.86 2.85 -35.00
CA LEU A 804 4.86 3.04 -33.54
C LEU A 804 3.85 4.12 -33.13
N LEU A 805 3.81 5.25 -33.84
CA LEU A 805 2.89 6.35 -33.60
C LEU A 805 1.45 5.93 -33.88
N ALA A 806 1.18 5.25 -35.00
CA ALA A 806 -0.13 4.67 -35.31
C ALA A 806 -0.62 3.68 -34.23
N THR A 807 0.29 2.90 -33.63
CA THR A 807 -0.08 2.00 -32.52
C THR A 807 -0.45 2.76 -31.26
N LEU A 808 0.28 3.81 -30.93
CA LEU A 808 -0.04 4.70 -29.80
C LEU A 808 -1.38 5.42 -30.01
N SER A 809 -1.65 5.92 -31.20
CA SER A 809 -2.93 6.54 -31.53
C SER A 809 -4.09 5.52 -31.48
N ALA A 810 -3.87 4.29 -31.97
CA ALA A 810 -4.87 3.22 -31.96
C ALA A 810 -5.32 2.81 -30.54
N VAL A 811 -4.43 2.89 -29.53
CA VAL A 811 -4.78 2.64 -28.12
C VAL A 811 -5.35 3.88 -27.41
N GLY A 812 -5.68 4.95 -28.15
CA GLY A 812 -6.28 6.17 -27.61
C GLY A 812 -5.29 7.11 -26.92
N LEU A 813 -4.00 7.08 -27.27
CA LEU A 813 -2.96 7.93 -26.70
C LEU A 813 -2.50 9.03 -27.68
N GLY A 814 -3.29 9.38 -28.70
CA GLY A 814 -2.99 10.39 -29.69
C GLY A 814 -2.66 11.77 -29.12
N TYR A 815 -3.30 12.12 -28.00
CA TYR A 815 -3.11 13.38 -27.28
C TYR A 815 -1.83 13.44 -26.45
N LEU A 816 -1.18 12.28 -26.15
CA LEU A 816 -0.02 12.20 -25.27
C LEU A 816 1.22 12.76 -25.94
N ARG A 817 2.01 13.58 -25.23
CA ARG A 817 3.28 14.09 -25.77
C ARG A 817 4.35 13.02 -25.73
N LEU A 818 5.19 12.92 -26.77
CA LEU A 818 6.25 11.94 -26.88
C LEU A 818 7.25 12.01 -25.72
N GLY A 819 7.58 13.22 -25.27
CA GLY A 819 8.52 13.49 -24.17
C GLY A 819 7.86 13.66 -22.81
N GLN A 820 6.56 13.40 -22.66
CA GLN A 820 5.88 13.50 -21.36
C GLN A 820 6.52 12.58 -20.33
N SER A 821 6.83 13.12 -19.15
CA SER A 821 7.49 12.35 -18.11
C SER A 821 6.63 11.17 -17.63
N ALA A 822 7.24 10.01 -17.48
CA ALA A 822 6.56 8.79 -17.00
C ALA A 822 5.88 8.96 -15.64
N VAL A 823 6.42 9.82 -14.78
CA VAL A 823 5.88 10.10 -13.45
C VAL A 823 4.60 10.96 -13.48
N THR A 824 4.29 11.57 -14.63
CA THR A 824 3.06 12.36 -14.82
C THR A 824 1.94 11.57 -15.50
N LEU A 825 2.23 10.36 -15.99
CA LEU A 825 1.24 9.50 -16.62
C LEU A 825 0.30 8.87 -15.58
N SER A 826 -0.98 8.75 -15.92
CA SER A 826 -1.90 7.91 -15.17
C SER A 826 -1.54 6.44 -15.31
N GLY A 827 -2.01 5.58 -14.37
CA GLY A 827 -1.81 4.13 -14.46
C GLY A 827 -2.32 3.55 -15.79
N GLY A 828 -3.50 3.97 -16.23
CA GLY A 828 -4.08 3.56 -17.50
C GLY A 828 -3.30 4.04 -18.74
N GLU A 829 -2.76 5.27 -18.73
CA GLU A 829 -1.88 5.76 -19.81
C GLU A 829 -0.58 4.94 -19.87
N ALA A 830 0.05 4.69 -18.72
CA ALA A 830 1.27 3.88 -18.65
C ALA A 830 1.03 2.46 -19.19
N GLN A 831 -0.08 1.85 -18.85
CA GLN A 831 -0.50 0.52 -19.33
C GLN A 831 -0.72 0.50 -20.84
N ARG A 832 -1.41 1.51 -21.39
CA ARG A 832 -1.63 1.63 -22.84
C ARG A 832 -0.34 1.88 -23.63
N VAL A 833 0.62 2.63 -23.06
CA VAL A 833 1.97 2.78 -23.66
C VAL A 833 2.68 1.43 -23.72
N LYS A 834 2.56 0.59 -22.66
CA LYS A 834 3.12 -0.78 -22.65
C LYS A 834 2.44 -1.63 -23.74
N LEU A 835 1.12 -1.59 -23.82
CA LEU A 835 0.34 -2.30 -24.84
C LEU A 835 0.77 -1.88 -26.25
N ALA A 836 0.88 -0.58 -26.52
CA ALA A 836 1.32 -0.05 -27.81
C ALA A 836 2.72 -0.54 -28.22
N ARG A 837 3.64 -0.65 -27.25
CA ARG A 837 4.98 -1.19 -27.49
C ARG A 837 4.93 -2.65 -27.92
N GLU A 838 4.13 -3.47 -27.26
CA GLU A 838 4.01 -4.91 -27.58
C GLU A 838 3.33 -5.12 -28.94
N LEU A 839 2.30 -4.34 -29.27
CA LEU A 839 1.66 -4.32 -30.60
C LEU A 839 2.62 -3.92 -31.73
N GLY A 840 3.64 -3.11 -31.41
CA GLY A 840 4.69 -2.71 -32.37
C GLY A 840 5.72 -3.80 -32.68
N ARG A 841 5.73 -4.91 -31.95
CA ARG A 841 6.65 -6.04 -32.15
C ARG A 841 6.17 -7.01 -33.25
N ARG A 842 7.06 -7.87 -33.74
CA ARG A 842 6.64 -9.00 -34.57
C ARG A 842 5.89 -10.00 -33.70
N ASP A 843 4.70 -10.34 -34.14
CA ASP A 843 3.81 -11.26 -33.47
C ASP A 843 4.07 -12.71 -33.94
N THR A 844 4.09 -13.66 -33.02
CA THR A 844 4.26 -15.09 -33.30
C THR A 844 2.91 -15.81 -33.39
N GLY A 845 1.80 -15.17 -32.97
CA GLY A 845 0.47 -15.77 -32.89
C GLY A 845 0.29 -16.77 -31.75
N ARG A 846 1.28 -16.93 -30.84
CA ARG A 846 1.25 -17.86 -29.69
C ARG A 846 1.66 -17.20 -28.39
N THR A 847 1.42 -15.90 -28.29
CA THR A 847 1.70 -15.11 -27.08
C THR A 847 0.46 -15.05 -26.19
N VAL A 848 0.66 -15.21 -24.89
CA VAL A 848 -0.36 -14.95 -23.87
C VAL A 848 -0.16 -13.54 -23.31
N TYR A 849 -1.10 -12.64 -23.58
CA TYR A 849 -1.13 -11.30 -23.01
C TYR A 849 -1.98 -11.30 -21.76
N ILE A 850 -1.43 -10.87 -20.66
CA ILE A 850 -2.10 -10.74 -19.37
C ILE A 850 -2.27 -9.25 -19.08
N LEU A 851 -3.51 -8.80 -18.90
CA LEU A 851 -3.87 -7.42 -18.65
C LEU A 851 -4.59 -7.30 -17.31
N ASP A 852 -4.13 -6.39 -16.48
CA ASP A 852 -4.76 -6.10 -15.19
C ASP A 852 -5.55 -4.79 -15.28
N GLU A 853 -6.88 -4.88 -15.24
CA GLU A 853 -7.86 -3.78 -15.33
C GLU A 853 -7.54 -2.77 -16.46
N PRO A 854 -7.47 -3.20 -17.73
CA PRO A 854 -7.05 -2.34 -18.84
C PRO A 854 -7.99 -1.19 -19.16
N THR A 855 -9.20 -1.16 -18.60
CA THR A 855 -10.18 -0.07 -18.80
C THR A 855 -10.13 1.01 -17.73
N THR A 856 -9.21 0.93 -16.79
CA THR A 856 -9.05 1.95 -15.73
C THR A 856 -8.84 3.35 -16.32
N GLY A 857 -9.65 4.31 -15.88
CA GLY A 857 -9.59 5.71 -16.34
C GLY A 857 -10.03 5.94 -17.78
N LEU A 858 -10.75 5.00 -18.39
CA LEU A 858 -11.22 5.10 -19.75
C LEU A 858 -12.69 5.51 -19.84
N HIS A 859 -12.96 6.49 -20.70
CA HIS A 859 -14.32 6.73 -21.18
C HIS A 859 -14.80 5.56 -22.04
N VAL A 860 -16.12 5.35 -22.11
CA VAL A 860 -16.72 4.22 -22.88
C VAL A 860 -16.25 4.17 -24.33
N ASP A 861 -16.06 5.33 -24.98
CA ASP A 861 -15.51 5.42 -26.35
C ASP A 861 -14.07 4.88 -26.44
N ASP A 862 -13.25 5.20 -25.45
CA ASP A 862 -11.87 4.70 -25.38
C ASP A 862 -11.86 3.18 -25.11
N VAL A 863 -12.82 2.67 -24.31
CA VAL A 863 -13.03 1.23 -24.09
C VAL A 863 -13.37 0.52 -25.41
N ALA A 864 -14.25 1.12 -26.23
CA ALA A 864 -14.59 0.56 -27.54
C ALA A 864 -13.35 0.46 -28.47
N ARG A 865 -12.49 1.47 -28.48
CA ARG A 865 -11.22 1.46 -29.23
C ARG A 865 -10.25 0.41 -28.70
N LEU A 866 -10.11 0.32 -27.38
CA LEU A 866 -9.26 -0.70 -26.76
C LEU A 866 -9.72 -2.12 -27.13
N LEU A 867 -11.01 -2.41 -27.07
CA LEU A 867 -11.59 -3.69 -27.47
C LEU A 867 -11.28 -4.05 -28.92
N GLN A 868 -11.29 -3.10 -29.85
CA GLN A 868 -10.87 -3.31 -31.23
C GLN A 868 -9.40 -3.73 -31.33
N VAL A 869 -8.55 -3.13 -30.50
CA VAL A 869 -7.12 -3.47 -30.44
C VAL A 869 -6.92 -4.86 -29.88
N LEU A 870 -7.59 -5.21 -28.77
CA LEU A 870 -7.53 -6.55 -28.19
C LEU A 870 -8.07 -7.61 -29.14
N SER A 871 -9.15 -7.31 -29.85
CA SER A 871 -9.70 -8.20 -30.88
C SER A 871 -8.67 -8.51 -31.98
N ARG A 872 -7.96 -7.49 -32.48
CA ARG A 872 -6.90 -7.67 -33.48
C ARG A 872 -5.76 -8.57 -32.99
N LEU A 873 -5.38 -8.47 -31.70
CA LEU A 873 -4.38 -9.37 -31.10
C LEU A 873 -4.86 -10.82 -31.10
N VAL A 874 -6.12 -11.03 -30.74
CA VAL A 874 -6.72 -12.37 -30.72
C VAL A 874 -6.87 -12.92 -32.15
N ASP A 875 -7.30 -12.09 -33.10
CA ASP A 875 -7.43 -12.46 -34.51
C ASP A 875 -6.06 -12.82 -35.15
N ALA A 876 -4.96 -12.31 -34.61
CA ALA A 876 -3.59 -12.70 -34.96
C ALA A 876 -3.15 -14.04 -34.36
N GLY A 877 -4.03 -14.74 -33.62
CA GLY A 877 -3.76 -16.07 -33.01
C GLY A 877 -3.35 -16.03 -31.54
N ASN A 878 -3.18 -14.84 -30.94
CA ASN A 878 -2.76 -14.71 -29.55
C ASN A 878 -3.90 -14.98 -28.57
N THR A 879 -3.54 -15.22 -27.33
CA THR A 879 -4.49 -15.32 -26.22
C THR A 879 -4.41 -14.06 -25.37
N VAL A 880 -5.55 -13.46 -25.06
CA VAL A 880 -5.65 -12.33 -24.15
C VAL A 880 -6.42 -12.75 -22.90
N VAL A 881 -5.78 -12.61 -21.73
CA VAL A 881 -6.39 -12.84 -20.42
C VAL A 881 -6.46 -11.50 -19.69
N ALA A 882 -7.65 -10.98 -19.48
CA ALA A 882 -7.86 -9.70 -18.80
C ALA A 882 -8.55 -9.90 -17.44
N VAL A 883 -8.01 -9.32 -16.38
CA VAL A 883 -8.73 -9.14 -15.13
C VAL A 883 -9.58 -7.89 -15.29
N GLU A 884 -10.91 -8.01 -15.18
CA GLU A 884 -11.80 -6.90 -15.50
C GLU A 884 -13.13 -6.92 -14.73
N HIS A 885 -13.63 -5.69 -14.54
CA HIS A 885 -14.94 -5.42 -13.92
C HIS A 885 -15.89 -4.67 -14.86
N ASN A 886 -15.36 -4.10 -15.94
CA ASN A 886 -16.14 -3.35 -16.92
C ASN A 886 -17.05 -4.29 -17.71
N LEU A 887 -18.36 -4.02 -17.64
CA LEU A 887 -19.37 -4.88 -18.28
C LEU A 887 -19.28 -4.88 -19.82
N ASP A 888 -18.79 -3.79 -20.43
CA ASP A 888 -18.58 -3.73 -21.88
C ASP A 888 -17.45 -4.67 -22.32
N VAL A 889 -16.40 -4.83 -21.52
CA VAL A 889 -15.34 -5.80 -21.77
C VAL A 889 -15.84 -7.21 -21.52
N ILE A 890 -16.54 -7.44 -20.39
CA ILE A 890 -17.07 -8.76 -20.04
C ILE A 890 -18.05 -9.28 -21.12
N LYS A 891 -18.97 -8.43 -21.60
CA LYS A 891 -19.90 -8.83 -22.66
C LYS A 891 -19.24 -9.09 -24.02
N SER A 892 -18.05 -8.46 -24.25
CA SER A 892 -17.29 -8.61 -25.50
C SER A 892 -16.32 -9.78 -25.48
N ALA A 893 -16.10 -10.43 -24.33
CA ALA A 893 -15.20 -11.54 -24.17
C ALA A 893 -15.69 -12.82 -24.87
N ASP A 894 -14.79 -13.67 -25.31
CA ASP A 894 -15.11 -15.02 -25.84
C ASP A 894 -15.39 -15.98 -24.67
N TYR A 895 -14.67 -15.82 -23.58
CA TYR A 895 -14.78 -16.67 -22.39
C TYR A 895 -14.67 -15.83 -21.12
N VAL A 896 -15.45 -16.15 -20.09
CA VAL A 896 -15.46 -15.48 -18.79
C VAL A 896 -15.24 -16.50 -17.68
N ILE A 897 -14.39 -16.16 -16.71
CA ILE A 897 -14.15 -16.91 -15.48
C ILE A 897 -14.53 -15.98 -14.33
N ASP A 898 -15.61 -16.30 -13.62
CA ASP A 898 -16.12 -15.48 -12.53
C ASP A 898 -15.73 -16.09 -11.17
N LEU A 899 -14.95 -15.34 -10.38
CA LEU A 899 -14.46 -15.76 -9.07
C LEU A 899 -15.29 -15.16 -7.94
N GLY A 900 -15.52 -15.94 -6.90
CA GLY A 900 -16.29 -15.47 -5.75
C GLY A 900 -16.62 -16.61 -4.79
N PRO A 901 -17.85 -16.59 -4.18
CA PRO A 901 -18.88 -15.56 -4.32
C PRO A 901 -18.57 -14.25 -3.59
N GLU A 902 -17.76 -14.29 -2.51
CA GLU A 902 -17.40 -13.15 -1.68
C GLU A 902 -15.89 -12.85 -1.74
N ALA A 903 -15.45 -11.86 -0.98
CA ALA A 903 -14.06 -11.49 -0.82
C ALA A 903 -13.34 -12.33 0.25
N GLY A 904 -12.00 -12.36 0.22
CA GLY A 904 -11.14 -12.96 1.24
C GLY A 904 -11.48 -14.43 1.52
N ALA A 905 -11.70 -14.80 2.78
CA ALA A 905 -12.01 -16.19 3.16
C ALA A 905 -13.34 -16.70 2.58
N GLY A 906 -14.28 -15.82 2.24
CA GLY A 906 -15.53 -16.18 1.57
C GLY A 906 -15.40 -16.40 0.06
N GLY A 907 -14.28 -16.03 -0.54
CA GLY A 907 -13.98 -16.11 -1.98
C GLY A 907 -13.19 -17.35 -2.39
N GLY A 908 -12.41 -17.19 -3.46
CA GLY A 908 -11.43 -18.16 -3.94
C GLY A 908 -12.02 -19.38 -4.64
N ARG A 909 -13.24 -19.29 -5.16
CA ARG A 909 -13.90 -20.35 -5.93
C ARG A 909 -14.32 -19.85 -7.30
N VAL A 910 -14.34 -20.72 -8.30
CA VAL A 910 -15.00 -20.45 -9.58
C VAL A 910 -16.51 -20.56 -9.37
N VAL A 911 -17.21 -19.45 -9.55
CA VAL A 911 -18.67 -19.36 -9.37
C VAL A 911 -19.41 -19.66 -10.66
N ALA A 912 -18.84 -19.19 -11.77
CA ALA A 912 -19.33 -19.45 -13.13
C ALA A 912 -18.17 -19.35 -14.13
N CYS A 913 -18.24 -20.13 -15.20
CA CYS A 913 -17.31 -20.01 -16.33
C CYS A 913 -18.02 -20.37 -17.64
N GLY A 914 -17.54 -19.84 -18.75
CA GLY A 914 -18.12 -20.07 -20.08
C GLY A 914 -18.24 -18.79 -20.88
N THR A 915 -19.07 -18.79 -21.93
CA THR A 915 -19.38 -17.54 -22.68
C THR A 915 -20.10 -16.55 -21.78
N PRO A 916 -20.08 -15.24 -22.08
CA PRO A 916 -20.83 -14.24 -21.32
C PRO A 916 -22.31 -14.62 -21.13
N GLU A 917 -22.94 -15.19 -22.14
CA GLU A 917 -24.33 -15.65 -22.11
C GLU A 917 -24.53 -16.83 -21.14
N ALA A 918 -23.55 -17.74 -21.04
CA ALA A 918 -23.58 -18.85 -20.10
C ALA A 918 -23.43 -18.35 -18.65
N VAL A 919 -22.47 -17.45 -18.42
CA VAL A 919 -22.23 -16.84 -17.10
C VAL A 919 -23.47 -16.04 -16.65
N ALA A 920 -24.12 -15.28 -17.56
CA ALA A 920 -25.33 -14.51 -17.26
C ALA A 920 -26.50 -15.37 -16.73
N ARG A 921 -26.52 -16.68 -16.99
CA ARG A 921 -27.56 -17.61 -16.48
C ARG A 921 -27.28 -18.03 -15.03
N SER A 922 -26.09 -17.84 -14.52
CA SER A 922 -25.71 -18.24 -13.16
C SER A 922 -26.53 -17.49 -12.11
N ARG A 923 -27.05 -18.23 -11.12
CA ARG A 923 -27.72 -17.63 -9.93
C ARG A 923 -26.75 -17.34 -8.79
N ARG A 924 -25.52 -17.88 -8.86
CA ARG A 924 -24.50 -17.73 -7.80
C ARG A 924 -23.54 -16.57 -8.08
N SER A 925 -23.47 -16.11 -9.31
CA SER A 925 -22.57 -15.06 -9.75
C SER A 925 -23.20 -13.67 -9.54
N HIS A 926 -22.49 -12.81 -8.82
CA HIS A 926 -22.89 -11.41 -8.73
C HIS A 926 -22.73 -10.68 -10.07
N THR A 927 -21.69 -11.01 -10.84
CA THR A 927 -21.46 -10.49 -12.19
C THR A 927 -22.63 -10.80 -13.14
N ALA A 928 -23.20 -12.01 -13.03
CA ALA A 928 -24.32 -12.45 -13.86
C ALA A 928 -25.55 -11.54 -13.76
N ARG A 929 -25.81 -10.94 -12.58
CA ARG A 929 -26.94 -10.04 -12.37
C ARG A 929 -26.86 -8.83 -13.29
N TYR A 930 -25.70 -8.19 -13.34
CA TYR A 930 -25.46 -6.98 -14.14
C TYR A 930 -25.26 -7.31 -15.61
N LEU A 931 -24.57 -8.42 -15.91
CA LEU A 931 -24.31 -8.86 -17.28
C LEU A 931 -25.60 -9.17 -18.06
N ARG A 932 -26.62 -9.72 -17.40
CA ARG A 932 -27.94 -9.98 -18.03
C ARG A 932 -28.58 -8.74 -18.61
N ALA A 933 -28.58 -7.63 -17.87
CA ALA A 933 -29.14 -6.37 -18.32
C ALA A 933 -28.39 -5.84 -19.55
N VAL A 934 -27.08 -5.86 -19.53
CA VAL A 934 -26.24 -5.33 -20.62
C VAL A 934 -26.33 -6.19 -21.90
N LEU A 935 -26.43 -7.53 -21.76
CA LEU A 935 -26.61 -8.42 -22.91
C LEU A 935 -27.99 -8.29 -23.56
N ARG A 936 -29.05 -7.92 -22.82
CA ARG A 936 -30.38 -7.63 -23.38
C ARG A 936 -30.48 -6.28 -24.07
N GLY A 937 -29.45 -5.44 -23.92
CA GLY A 937 -29.47 -4.09 -24.46
C GLY A 937 -30.29 -3.11 -23.62
N ASP A 938 -30.70 -3.53 -22.39
CA ASP A 938 -31.33 -2.63 -21.45
C ASP A 938 -30.24 -1.63 -20.99
N PRO A 939 -30.51 -0.30 -20.99
CA PRO A 939 -29.64 0.64 -20.32
C PRO A 939 -29.54 0.15 -18.88
N ALA A 940 -28.31 -0.06 -18.35
CA ALA A 940 -28.09 -0.66 -17.04
C ALA A 940 -28.97 0.02 -15.98
N GLU A 941 -30.17 -0.52 -15.74
CA GLU A 941 -31.06 -0.13 -14.67
C GLU A 941 -30.34 -0.59 -13.39
N GLY A 942 -29.89 0.38 -12.60
CA GLY A 942 -29.71 0.15 -11.20
C GLY A 942 -31.03 -0.42 -10.67
N ALA A 943 -31.00 -1.67 -10.19
CA ALA A 943 -32.17 -2.23 -9.55
C ALA A 943 -32.53 -1.32 -8.37
N ALA A 944 -33.74 -0.78 -8.39
CA ALA A 944 -34.39 -0.09 -7.30
C ALA A 944 -34.46 -0.98 -6.04
#